data_9b2de905c09ba245967d083ab0159458
#
_entry.id   9b2de905c09ba245967d083ab0159458
#
_cell.length_a   1.000
_cell.length_b   1.000
_cell.length_c   1.000
_cell.angle_alpha   90.00
_cell.angle_beta   90.00
_cell.angle_gamma   90.00
#
_symmetry.space_group_name_H-M   'P 1'
#
loop_
_entity.id
_entity.type
_entity.pdbx_description
1 polymer ?
#
loop_
_entity_poly.entity_id
_entity_poly.type
_entity_poly.pdbx_seq_one_letter_code
_entity_poly.pdbx_strand_id
1 'polypeptide(L)'
;MNTKTVAALCVGLAIGGGVTGAAAPAGATDAFFTKKVVPFVKRHCLQCHSGDNPRASFTFTGLKPDFSQPEFAGRWAEVMDQINLGAMPPEEKPRPAAEDVFAVAEWIGAGIRRAQEASRMTGGQILLRRLNRDEYANTVVDLLALDPGLADTIRARLPADGTADGFDRIAAALFLDQTLMDSYLDMAAFIAGKAIFEKPVEAQKMVWESAKWIDFGRDKHVQADVSKDIVLKTGELSGEKRKDGIVAWNAGNGRPEPDNDPELFYQTGSGPRPDLTTIVKTDGHYRIRFLAGASRGERGVPIRLRLTYAGTSPIAAEHVIDEIQGTIDQPVMHEVTMFLRAPAADQRVGLGWDWNAAKIIMTNPAHSAAWMGLAAAGNALTKARGGADEATMAKLQKDREAAYQALATFDQPVYQIIPGKSIETAPKLFLGAIEIEGPIQEWPPRSHVALGIGDDDAESDGTIRRIFAKLLPRAYRRPVESAEVGAFVKKILAAKREFGLSHHETLRHGLAAVLVSPGFLLIQEPQLENTARPLDDHELASRLSYFLWNSLPDAELAKAAADGRLSDPAVRRKQVERMLADPKIERFVTSFAGQWLDVRQYGSVQPSNEYRYRKGSPYDADLEAASQKEPLAFFRHVLDENRPITDFLDSDYLVINNRLARHYEIPDVKGDEFRKVAIPEGVERGGVLGMAGLLTLLADGNRTLPVRRAAWVRERLLHDPSPPPPPGAGEIQPNTAGEQLTVRQRLEMHRKEPTCASCHAGLDGYRLALETNDAIGARRTLQNGEGLRINQPIDPSGRLKSGRSFATLAEYKEALLAERDLFGRAFVHTMLTYGLTRPVGVIDDDAIDAIFKKLKQDKFRIRSVVHGIVDSPLFLTK
;
A
#
# COMPACT_ATOMS: atom_id res chain seq x y z
N MET A 1 -26.74 -18.80 6.21
CA MET A 1 -27.76 -17.75 6.02
C MET A 1 -28.12 -17.68 4.54
N ASN A 2 -29.39 -17.66 4.16
CA ASN A 2 -29.76 -17.73 2.75
C ASN A 2 -29.78 -16.31 2.16
N THR A 3 -28.92 -16.02 1.19
CA THR A 3 -28.78 -14.69 0.54
C THR A 3 -30.10 -14.15 -0.04
N LYS A 4 -31.01 -15.04 -0.46
CA LYS A 4 -32.34 -14.65 -0.96
C LYS A 4 -33.20 -13.93 0.07
N THR A 5 -33.04 -14.23 1.36
CA THR A 5 -33.82 -13.63 2.46
C THR A 5 -33.37 -12.19 2.76
N VAL A 6 -32.05 -11.90 2.62
CA VAL A 6 -31.52 -10.56 2.80
C VAL A 6 -31.87 -9.65 1.61
N ALA A 7 -31.85 -10.19 0.40
CA ALA A 7 -32.21 -9.45 -0.82
C ALA A 7 -33.68 -8.98 -0.82
N ALA A 8 -34.60 -9.81 -0.32
CA ALA A 8 -36.03 -9.44 -0.24
C ALA A 8 -36.32 -8.28 0.73
N LEU A 9 -35.46 -8.10 1.76
CA LEU A 9 -35.56 -6.97 2.68
C LEU A 9 -35.01 -5.65 2.10
N CYS A 10 -34.04 -5.73 1.20
CA CYS A 10 -33.39 -4.55 0.61
C CYS A 10 -34.19 -3.89 -0.49
N VAL A 11 -34.97 -4.65 -1.29
CA VAL A 11 -35.79 -4.12 -2.39
C VAL A 11 -36.92 -3.20 -1.92
N GLY A 12 -37.36 -3.32 -0.66
CA GLY A 12 -38.39 -2.44 -0.09
C GLY A 12 -37.91 -1.12 0.49
N LEU A 13 -36.59 -0.82 0.46
CA LEU A 13 -35.99 0.39 1.03
C LEU A 13 -35.64 1.47 -0.03
N ALA A 14 -35.78 1.18 -1.32
CA ALA A 14 -35.62 2.17 -2.37
C ALA A 14 -36.79 3.17 -2.35
N ILE A 15 -36.61 4.29 -1.66
CA ILE A 15 -37.52 5.42 -1.70
C ILE A 15 -37.24 6.17 -2.99
N GLY A 16 -38.21 6.25 -3.87
CA GLY A 16 -38.15 7.02 -5.07
C GLY A 16 -38.03 8.52 -4.78
N GLY A 17 -36.89 9.05 -4.98
CA GLY A 17 -36.62 10.46 -5.11
C GLY A 17 -36.06 10.71 -6.51
N GLY A 18 -36.91 11.03 -7.45
CA GLY A 18 -36.50 11.45 -8.79
C GLY A 18 -35.80 12.80 -8.69
N VAL A 19 -34.51 12.83 -8.85
CA VAL A 19 -33.73 14.07 -9.00
C VAL A 19 -33.80 14.48 -10.46
N THR A 20 -34.70 15.42 -10.76
CA THR A 20 -34.69 16.16 -12.03
C THR A 20 -33.61 17.24 -11.92
N GLY A 21 -32.47 17.02 -12.56
CA GLY A 21 -31.43 18.05 -12.68
C GLY A 21 -31.95 19.26 -13.48
N ALA A 22 -32.06 20.40 -12.81
CA ALA A 22 -32.30 21.67 -13.45
C ALA A 22 -31.00 22.21 -14.05
N ALA A 23 -30.94 22.36 -15.37
CA ALA A 23 -29.83 23.00 -16.06
C ALA A 23 -29.85 24.51 -15.76
N ALA A 24 -28.68 25.07 -15.42
CA ALA A 24 -28.49 26.50 -15.22
C ALA A 24 -28.70 27.26 -16.54
N PRO A 25 -29.14 28.55 -16.51
CA PRO A 25 -29.49 29.29 -17.72
C PRO A 25 -28.25 29.63 -18.55
N ALA A 26 -28.09 28.96 -19.67
CA ALA A 26 -27.14 29.26 -20.72
C ALA A 26 -27.67 30.43 -21.56
N GLY A 27 -27.09 31.63 -21.44
CA GLY A 27 -27.63 32.72 -22.26
C GLY A 27 -26.65 33.73 -22.85
N ALA A 28 -25.61 34.14 -22.14
CA ALA A 28 -24.70 35.20 -22.61
C ALA A 28 -23.29 34.71 -23.00
N THR A 29 -22.81 33.60 -22.39
CA THR A 29 -21.48 33.01 -22.64
C THR A 29 -21.41 32.25 -23.94
N ASP A 30 -22.53 31.71 -24.42
CA ASP A 30 -22.60 30.86 -25.61
C ASP A 30 -22.43 31.68 -26.91
N ALA A 31 -22.91 32.93 -26.91
CA ALA A 31 -22.82 33.82 -28.07
C ALA A 31 -21.38 34.32 -28.34
N PHE A 32 -20.61 34.65 -27.28
CA PHE A 32 -19.23 35.09 -27.44
C PHE A 32 -18.32 33.88 -27.81
N PHE A 33 -18.52 32.75 -27.19
CA PHE A 33 -17.84 31.51 -27.54
C PHE A 33 -18.01 31.20 -29.04
N THR A 34 -19.27 31.18 -29.51
CA THR A 34 -19.55 30.83 -30.89
C THR A 34 -19.05 31.91 -31.88
N LYS A 35 -19.15 33.20 -31.53
CA LYS A 35 -18.82 34.30 -32.44
C LYS A 35 -17.34 34.71 -32.43
N LYS A 36 -16.61 34.48 -31.34
CA LYS A 36 -15.22 34.94 -31.20
C LYS A 36 -14.25 33.78 -30.93
N VAL A 37 -14.50 32.94 -29.92
CA VAL A 37 -13.55 31.91 -29.51
C VAL A 37 -13.46 30.79 -30.54
N VAL A 38 -14.57 30.26 -31.04
CA VAL A 38 -14.58 29.21 -32.05
C VAL A 38 -13.87 29.63 -33.35
N PRO A 39 -14.09 30.83 -33.92
CA PRO A 39 -13.34 31.29 -35.07
C PRO A 39 -11.84 31.49 -34.80
N PHE A 40 -11.46 31.98 -33.61
CA PHE A 40 -10.08 32.11 -33.18
C PHE A 40 -9.37 30.75 -33.15
N VAL A 41 -9.97 29.77 -32.44
CA VAL A 41 -9.46 28.40 -32.33
C VAL A 41 -9.37 27.74 -33.71
N LYS A 42 -10.39 27.89 -34.57
CA LYS A 42 -10.36 27.33 -35.94
C LYS A 42 -9.21 27.90 -36.77
N ARG A 43 -8.94 29.19 -36.65
CA ARG A 43 -7.93 29.87 -37.48
C ARG A 43 -6.52 29.59 -37.01
N HIS A 44 -6.29 29.55 -35.68
CA HIS A 44 -4.95 29.56 -35.09
C HIS A 44 -4.51 28.27 -34.40
N CYS A 45 -5.46 27.36 -34.06
CA CYS A 45 -5.17 26.21 -33.20
C CYS A 45 -5.47 24.86 -33.84
N LEU A 46 -6.63 24.71 -34.53
CA LEU A 46 -7.13 23.41 -34.97
C LEU A 46 -6.23 22.70 -35.98
N GLN A 47 -5.41 23.43 -36.76
CA GLN A 47 -4.49 22.80 -37.73
C GLN A 47 -3.54 21.83 -37.05
N CYS A 48 -3.17 22.06 -35.77
CA CYS A 48 -2.22 21.25 -35.01
C CYS A 48 -2.89 20.48 -33.88
N HIS A 49 -4.01 20.95 -33.38
CA HIS A 49 -4.68 20.43 -32.17
C HIS A 49 -6.07 19.86 -32.47
N SER A 50 -6.17 19.07 -33.53
CA SER A 50 -7.37 18.32 -33.91
C SER A 50 -7.02 16.95 -34.50
N GLY A 51 -8.02 16.05 -34.60
CA GLY A 51 -7.86 14.69 -35.15
C GLY A 51 -7.34 13.68 -34.13
N ASP A 52 -7.01 12.48 -34.61
CA ASP A 52 -6.66 11.33 -33.75
C ASP A 52 -5.22 11.38 -33.20
N ASN A 53 -4.38 12.28 -33.74
CA ASN A 53 -3.00 12.43 -33.28
C ASN A 53 -2.61 13.93 -33.18
N PRO A 54 -3.21 14.67 -32.21
CA PRO A 54 -2.97 16.09 -32.04
C PRO A 54 -1.56 16.37 -31.51
N ARG A 55 -0.95 17.45 -31.94
CA ARG A 55 0.38 17.88 -31.46
C ARG A 55 0.34 18.12 -29.96
N ALA A 56 1.41 17.72 -29.26
CA ALA A 56 1.59 17.82 -27.81
C ALA A 56 0.44 17.17 -27.01
N SER A 57 -0.26 16.18 -27.59
CA SER A 57 -1.39 15.48 -26.97
C SER A 57 -2.55 16.38 -26.52
N PHE A 58 -2.58 17.65 -26.97
CA PHE A 58 -3.66 18.60 -26.69
C PHE A 58 -4.62 18.67 -27.88
N THR A 59 -5.92 18.48 -27.63
CA THR A 59 -6.96 18.60 -28.66
C THR A 59 -8.10 19.49 -28.20
N PHE A 60 -8.65 20.28 -29.11
CA PHE A 60 -9.91 21.02 -28.89
C PHE A 60 -11.15 20.14 -29.15
N THR A 61 -10.97 18.91 -29.66
CA THR A 61 -12.10 17.99 -29.89
C THR A 61 -12.72 17.63 -28.54
N GLY A 62 -14.02 17.91 -28.38
CA GLY A 62 -14.75 17.66 -27.13
C GLY A 62 -14.54 18.70 -26.02
N LEU A 63 -13.68 19.70 -26.20
CA LEU A 63 -13.49 20.76 -25.19
C LEU A 63 -14.70 21.69 -25.18
N LYS A 64 -15.44 21.66 -24.08
CA LYS A 64 -16.67 22.45 -23.88
C LYS A 64 -16.35 23.77 -23.17
N PRO A 65 -17.16 24.84 -23.40
CA PRO A 65 -17.03 26.11 -22.67
C PRO A 65 -17.69 26.05 -21.26
N ASP A 66 -17.52 24.91 -20.58
CA ASP A 66 -18.11 24.67 -19.26
C ASP A 66 -17.00 24.74 -18.20
N PHE A 67 -16.83 25.92 -17.65
CA PHE A 67 -15.83 26.17 -16.60
C PHE A 67 -16.21 25.60 -15.23
N SER A 68 -17.44 25.07 -15.05
CA SER A 68 -17.82 24.42 -13.80
C SER A 68 -17.17 23.04 -13.64
N GLN A 69 -16.73 22.44 -14.74
CA GLN A 69 -16.02 21.16 -14.75
C GLN A 69 -14.50 21.40 -14.68
N PRO A 70 -13.81 20.88 -13.65
CA PRO A 70 -12.37 21.10 -13.44
C PRO A 70 -11.52 20.74 -14.66
N GLU A 71 -11.85 19.64 -15.35
CA GLU A 71 -11.16 19.21 -16.56
C GLU A 71 -11.21 20.26 -17.67
N PHE A 72 -12.40 20.81 -17.97
CA PHE A 72 -12.53 21.82 -19.03
C PHE A 72 -11.92 23.16 -18.61
N ALA A 73 -12.12 23.56 -17.35
CA ALA A 73 -11.55 24.79 -16.80
C ALA A 73 -10.01 24.75 -16.86
N GLY A 74 -9.39 23.63 -16.46
CA GLY A 74 -7.94 23.45 -16.52
C GLY A 74 -7.39 23.54 -17.95
N ARG A 75 -8.06 22.87 -18.90
CA ARG A 75 -7.63 22.92 -20.31
C ARG A 75 -7.80 24.31 -20.93
N TRP A 76 -8.83 25.06 -20.56
CA TRP A 76 -8.97 26.45 -21.00
C TRP A 76 -7.94 27.36 -20.34
N ALA A 77 -7.59 27.13 -19.05
CA ALA A 77 -6.50 27.86 -18.40
C ALA A 77 -5.16 27.64 -19.11
N GLU A 78 -4.84 26.39 -19.48
CA GLU A 78 -3.64 26.06 -20.25
C GLU A 78 -3.62 26.80 -21.60
N VAL A 79 -4.77 26.87 -22.32
CA VAL A 79 -4.87 27.66 -23.55
C VAL A 79 -4.58 29.14 -23.28
N MET A 80 -5.13 29.70 -22.22
CA MET A 80 -4.93 31.12 -21.84
C MET A 80 -3.45 31.39 -21.55
N ASP A 81 -2.79 30.51 -20.81
CA ASP A 81 -1.36 30.65 -20.47
C ASP A 81 -0.48 30.60 -21.73
N GLN A 82 -0.74 29.64 -22.62
CA GLN A 82 0.04 29.49 -23.85
C GLN A 82 -0.09 30.69 -24.81
N ILE A 83 -1.30 31.26 -24.94
CA ILE A 83 -1.48 32.47 -25.78
C ILE A 83 -0.95 33.74 -25.13
N ASN A 84 -1.05 33.88 -23.80
CA ASN A 84 -0.52 35.03 -23.05
C ASN A 84 1.01 35.04 -23.03
N LEU A 85 1.66 33.88 -22.88
CA LEU A 85 3.12 33.73 -22.98
C LEU A 85 3.63 33.89 -24.39
N GLY A 86 2.74 33.96 -25.39
CA GLY A 86 3.13 33.98 -26.78
C GLY A 86 3.78 32.69 -27.25
N ALA A 87 3.68 31.60 -26.51
CA ALA A 87 4.20 30.29 -26.89
C ALA A 87 3.35 29.64 -28.00
N MET A 88 2.08 29.97 -28.09
CA MET A 88 1.16 29.50 -29.13
C MET A 88 0.46 30.66 -29.84
N PRO A 89 0.30 30.58 -31.16
CA PRO A 89 0.90 29.62 -32.11
C PRO A 89 2.43 29.66 -32.10
N PRO A 90 3.16 28.59 -32.56
CA PRO A 90 4.63 28.60 -32.68
C PRO A 90 5.16 29.76 -33.54
N GLU A 91 6.42 30.13 -33.37
CA GLU A 91 7.03 31.30 -34.04
C GLU A 91 6.91 31.25 -35.57
N GLU A 92 6.91 30.06 -36.16
CA GLU A 92 6.81 29.88 -37.61
C GLU A 92 5.40 30.08 -38.17
N LYS A 93 4.41 30.32 -37.34
CA LYS A 93 3.00 30.48 -37.73
C LYS A 93 2.54 31.93 -37.55
N PRO A 94 1.58 32.39 -38.38
CA PRO A 94 1.03 33.74 -38.24
C PRO A 94 0.45 33.98 -36.85
N ARG A 95 0.89 35.06 -36.21
CA ARG A 95 0.43 35.47 -34.90
C ARG A 95 -0.98 36.05 -35.01
N PRO A 96 -1.89 35.71 -34.04
CA PRO A 96 -3.18 36.36 -33.93
C PRO A 96 -3.03 37.85 -33.56
N ALA A 97 -4.03 38.67 -33.88
CA ALA A 97 -4.06 40.08 -33.46
C ALA A 97 -4.10 40.17 -31.92
N ALA A 98 -3.38 41.10 -31.33
CA ALA A 98 -3.31 41.27 -29.88
C ALA A 98 -4.70 41.47 -29.23
N GLU A 99 -5.61 42.15 -29.93
CA GLU A 99 -6.99 42.36 -29.51
C GLU A 99 -7.78 41.03 -29.42
N ASP A 100 -7.54 40.12 -30.38
CA ASP A 100 -8.23 38.79 -30.36
C ASP A 100 -7.65 37.90 -29.27
N VAL A 101 -6.33 37.95 -29.04
CA VAL A 101 -5.69 37.23 -27.90
C VAL A 101 -6.25 37.75 -26.58
N PHE A 102 -6.28 39.08 -26.39
CA PHE A 102 -6.82 39.68 -25.18
C PHE A 102 -8.31 39.29 -24.95
N ALA A 103 -9.12 39.34 -25.99
CA ALA A 103 -10.55 39.03 -25.90
C ALA A 103 -10.80 37.55 -25.54
N VAL A 104 -10.01 36.62 -26.08
CA VAL A 104 -10.12 35.20 -25.77
C VAL A 104 -9.59 34.92 -24.35
N ALA A 105 -8.44 35.48 -23.96
CA ALA A 105 -7.89 35.35 -22.62
C ALA A 105 -8.85 35.94 -21.56
N GLU A 106 -9.43 37.11 -21.80
CA GLU A 106 -10.42 37.71 -20.87
C GLU A 106 -11.70 36.88 -20.77
N TRP A 107 -12.18 36.31 -21.87
CA TRP A 107 -13.33 35.40 -21.82
C TRP A 107 -13.04 34.16 -20.97
N ILE A 108 -11.86 33.53 -21.15
CA ILE A 108 -11.42 32.38 -20.35
C ILE A 108 -11.29 32.79 -18.87
N GLY A 109 -10.56 33.86 -18.57
CA GLY A 109 -10.37 34.34 -17.21
C GLY A 109 -11.68 34.69 -16.52
N ALA A 110 -12.63 35.34 -17.21
CA ALA A 110 -13.95 35.63 -16.68
C ALA A 110 -14.77 34.34 -16.45
N GLY A 111 -14.62 33.34 -17.32
CA GLY A 111 -15.20 32.02 -17.13
C GLY A 111 -14.73 31.33 -15.87
N ILE A 112 -13.40 31.28 -15.69
CA ILE A 112 -12.74 30.72 -14.49
C ILE A 112 -13.17 31.48 -13.23
N ARG A 113 -13.12 32.82 -13.23
CA ARG A 113 -13.55 33.63 -12.06
C ARG A 113 -15.00 33.33 -11.66
N ARG A 114 -15.93 33.24 -12.62
CA ARG A 114 -17.34 32.88 -12.34
C ARG A 114 -17.43 31.48 -11.74
N ALA A 115 -16.68 30.52 -12.25
CA ALA A 115 -16.66 29.16 -11.71
C ALA A 115 -16.05 29.11 -10.29
N GLN A 116 -15.00 29.87 -10.02
CA GLN A 116 -14.44 30.04 -8.68
C GLN A 116 -15.43 30.66 -7.70
N GLU A 117 -16.14 31.74 -8.10
CA GLU A 117 -17.20 32.36 -7.29
C GLU A 117 -18.33 31.38 -7.01
N ALA A 118 -18.80 30.64 -8.02
CA ALA A 118 -19.80 29.60 -7.86
C ALA A 118 -19.32 28.48 -6.94
N SER A 119 -18.07 28.04 -7.09
CA SER A 119 -17.46 27.02 -6.23
C SER A 119 -17.34 27.48 -4.78
N ARG A 120 -17.00 28.76 -4.53
CA ARG A 120 -17.00 29.33 -3.17
C ARG A 120 -18.40 29.31 -2.55
N MET A 121 -19.44 29.59 -3.37
CA MET A 121 -20.83 29.61 -2.92
C MET A 121 -21.42 28.21 -2.71
N THR A 122 -20.88 27.16 -3.31
CA THR A 122 -21.44 25.80 -3.27
C THR A 122 -20.51 24.80 -2.57
N GLY A 123 -19.35 25.24 -2.04
CA GLY A 123 -18.35 24.34 -1.47
C GLY A 123 -17.73 23.36 -2.49
N GLY A 124 -18.06 23.56 -3.78
CA GLY A 124 -17.86 22.57 -4.83
C GLY A 124 -18.87 21.43 -4.70
N GLN A 125 -19.48 20.99 -5.78
CA GLN A 125 -20.42 19.87 -5.74
C GLN A 125 -19.73 18.60 -5.28
N ILE A 126 -19.91 18.21 -4.02
CA ILE A 126 -19.51 16.90 -3.52
C ILE A 126 -20.61 15.93 -3.97
N LEU A 127 -20.28 15.07 -4.93
CA LEU A 127 -21.20 14.04 -5.39
C LEU A 127 -21.49 13.07 -4.25
N LEU A 128 -22.72 12.57 -4.20
CA LEU A 128 -23.06 11.47 -3.31
C LEU A 128 -22.12 10.31 -3.59
N ARG A 129 -21.30 9.92 -2.60
CA ARG A 129 -20.35 8.83 -2.73
C ARG A 129 -20.63 7.70 -1.77
N ARG A 130 -20.34 6.49 -2.19
CA ARG A 130 -20.29 5.36 -1.28
C ARG A 130 -18.97 5.32 -0.50
N LEU A 131 -18.98 4.58 0.59
CA LEU A 131 -17.74 4.19 1.25
C LEU A 131 -16.91 3.35 0.27
N ASN A 132 -15.60 3.62 0.19
CA ASN A 132 -14.69 2.70 -0.48
C ASN A 132 -14.45 1.44 0.36
N ARG A 133 -13.76 0.46 -0.18
CA ARG A 133 -13.50 -0.82 0.46
C ARG A 133 -12.84 -0.68 1.84
N ASP A 134 -11.85 0.21 1.94
CA ASP A 134 -11.12 0.45 3.19
C ASP A 134 -12.00 1.15 4.23
N GLU A 135 -12.75 2.17 3.81
CA GLU A 135 -13.71 2.89 4.66
C GLU A 135 -14.84 1.98 5.16
N TYR A 136 -15.37 1.12 4.28
CA TYR A 136 -16.38 0.13 4.67
C TYR A 136 -15.84 -0.83 5.72
N ALA A 137 -14.68 -1.43 5.49
CA ALA A 137 -14.06 -2.37 6.40
C ALA A 137 -13.78 -1.74 7.78
N ASN A 138 -13.16 -0.56 7.78
CA ASN A 138 -12.86 0.16 9.00
C ASN A 138 -14.13 0.59 9.76
N THR A 139 -15.12 1.08 9.02
CA THR A 139 -16.41 1.52 9.62
C THR A 139 -17.13 0.35 10.29
N VAL A 140 -17.19 -0.80 9.65
CA VAL A 140 -17.80 -2.02 10.21
C VAL A 140 -17.08 -2.47 11.48
N VAL A 141 -15.77 -2.54 11.45
CA VAL A 141 -14.96 -2.95 12.60
C VAL A 141 -15.17 -2.01 13.79
N ASP A 142 -15.14 -0.70 13.54
CA ASP A 142 -15.31 0.31 14.60
C ASP A 142 -16.76 0.37 15.12
N LEU A 143 -17.77 0.27 14.22
CA LEU A 143 -19.20 0.30 14.58
C LEU A 143 -19.56 -0.82 15.54
N LEU A 144 -19.04 -2.00 15.25
CA LEU A 144 -19.39 -3.25 15.92
C LEU A 144 -18.34 -3.69 16.95
N ALA A 145 -17.29 -2.91 17.17
CA ALA A 145 -16.14 -3.25 18.01
C ALA A 145 -15.58 -4.65 17.73
N LEU A 146 -15.47 -4.99 16.44
CA LEU A 146 -14.88 -6.24 15.99
C LEU A 146 -13.36 -6.20 16.09
N ASP A 147 -12.75 -7.38 15.99
CA ASP A 147 -11.30 -7.47 15.94
C ASP A 147 -10.74 -6.72 14.71
N PRO A 148 -9.70 -5.89 14.89
CA PRO A 148 -9.09 -5.14 13.77
C PRO A 148 -8.61 -6.03 12.63
N GLY A 149 -8.17 -7.26 12.91
CA GLY A 149 -7.74 -8.22 11.89
C GLY A 149 -8.85 -8.63 10.90
N LEU A 150 -10.12 -8.49 11.30
CA LEU A 150 -11.26 -8.74 10.41
C LEU A 150 -11.37 -7.68 9.28
N ALA A 151 -10.82 -6.49 9.47
CA ALA A 151 -10.81 -5.47 8.42
C ALA A 151 -10.12 -5.98 7.13
N ASP A 152 -9.01 -6.70 7.29
CA ASP A 152 -8.29 -7.28 6.14
C ASP A 152 -9.07 -8.41 5.48
N THR A 153 -9.77 -9.24 6.28
CA THR A 153 -10.66 -10.27 5.74
C THR A 153 -11.79 -9.64 4.91
N ILE A 154 -12.38 -8.54 5.40
CA ILE A 154 -13.40 -7.79 4.68
C ILE A 154 -12.83 -7.22 3.38
N ARG A 155 -11.66 -6.57 3.42
CA ARG A 155 -10.98 -6.03 2.24
C ARG A 155 -10.70 -7.11 1.19
N ALA A 156 -10.20 -8.26 1.61
CA ALA A 156 -9.84 -9.35 0.69
C ALA A 156 -11.05 -9.94 -0.04
N ARG A 157 -12.25 -9.85 0.53
CA ARG A 157 -13.48 -10.41 -0.04
C ARG A 157 -14.29 -9.41 -0.87
N LEU A 158 -14.03 -8.12 -0.74
CA LEU A 158 -14.70 -7.10 -1.55
C LEU A 158 -13.85 -6.78 -2.79
N PRO A 159 -14.49 -6.52 -3.95
CA PRO A 159 -13.81 -6.04 -5.13
C PRO A 159 -12.99 -4.79 -4.86
N ALA A 160 -11.91 -4.60 -5.61
CA ALA A 160 -11.13 -3.38 -5.56
C ALA A 160 -11.93 -2.20 -6.12
N ASP A 161 -11.75 -1.02 -5.52
CA ASP A 161 -12.34 0.21 -6.01
C ASP A 161 -11.58 0.75 -7.22
N GLY A 162 -12.28 1.51 -8.07
CA GLY A 162 -11.63 2.34 -9.08
C GLY A 162 -10.86 3.50 -8.44
N THR A 163 -9.97 4.11 -9.22
CA THR A 163 -9.19 5.28 -8.80
C THR A 163 -9.43 6.45 -9.75
N ALA A 164 -9.47 7.66 -9.21
CA ALA A 164 -9.46 8.91 -9.95
C ALA A 164 -8.55 9.90 -9.22
N ASP A 165 -7.83 10.73 -9.95
CA ASP A 165 -6.86 11.69 -9.40
C ASP A 165 -5.89 11.08 -8.37
N GLY A 166 -5.51 9.83 -8.59
CA GLY A 166 -4.59 9.07 -7.74
C GLY A 166 -5.20 8.47 -6.48
N PHE A 167 -6.53 8.59 -6.25
CA PHE A 167 -7.19 8.11 -5.03
C PHE A 167 -8.41 7.23 -5.31
N ASP A 168 -8.59 6.19 -4.51
CA ASP A 168 -9.70 5.23 -4.54
C ASP A 168 -10.95 5.70 -3.79
N ARG A 169 -10.97 6.92 -3.32
CA ARG A 169 -12.08 7.52 -2.57
C ARG A 169 -12.82 8.63 -3.30
N ILE A 170 -12.40 8.94 -4.51
CA ILE A 170 -13.03 9.98 -5.34
C ILE A 170 -14.39 9.47 -5.83
N ALA A 171 -15.43 10.27 -5.59
CA ALA A 171 -16.82 9.88 -5.88
C ALA A 171 -17.03 9.40 -7.31
N ALA A 172 -16.38 10.03 -8.29
CA ALA A 172 -16.48 9.70 -9.71
C ALA A 172 -15.96 8.28 -10.06
N ALA A 173 -15.11 7.68 -9.22
CA ALA A 173 -14.56 6.33 -9.40
C ALA A 173 -15.33 5.26 -8.60
N LEU A 174 -16.28 5.65 -7.74
CA LEU A 174 -16.95 4.76 -6.80
C LEU A 174 -18.34 4.33 -7.31
N PHE A 175 -18.36 3.52 -8.36
CA PHE A 175 -19.60 2.96 -8.89
C PHE A 175 -20.20 1.90 -7.98
N LEU A 176 -21.52 1.74 -8.08
CA LEU A 176 -22.25 0.67 -7.42
C LEU A 176 -23.01 -0.10 -8.50
N ASP A 177 -22.50 -1.29 -8.82
CA ASP A 177 -23.12 -2.23 -9.75
C ASP A 177 -23.73 -3.43 -9.03
N GLN A 178 -24.36 -4.32 -9.77
CA GLN A 178 -24.99 -5.51 -9.21
C GLN A 178 -23.97 -6.45 -8.55
N THR A 179 -22.79 -6.66 -9.17
CA THR A 179 -21.76 -7.56 -8.66
C THR A 179 -21.23 -7.07 -7.31
N LEU A 180 -21.00 -5.78 -7.18
CA LEU A 180 -20.56 -5.18 -5.93
C LEU A 180 -21.67 -5.24 -4.87
N MET A 181 -22.94 -5.03 -5.26
CA MET A 181 -24.07 -5.16 -4.33
C MET A 181 -24.21 -6.59 -3.81
N ASP A 182 -24.07 -7.60 -4.66
CA ASP A 182 -24.08 -9.00 -4.26
C ASP A 182 -22.92 -9.29 -3.28
N SER A 183 -21.73 -8.72 -3.53
CA SER A 183 -20.58 -8.82 -2.63
C SER A 183 -20.85 -8.16 -1.28
N TYR A 184 -21.55 -7.02 -1.24
CA TYR A 184 -21.95 -6.38 0.02
C TYR A 184 -22.99 -7.19 0.78
N LEU A 185 -23.94 -7.84 0.10
CA LEU A 185 -24.93 -8.71 0.73
C LEU A 185 -24.27 -9.90 1.40
N ASP A 186 -23.36 -10.58 0.70
CA ASP A 186 -22.61 -11.72 1.26
C ASP A 186 -21.72 -11.28 2.43
N MET A 187 -21.07 -10.12 2.27
CA MET A 187 -20.22 -9.55 3.31
C MET A 187 -21.03 -9.16 4.55
N ALA A 188 -22.18 -8.52 4.40
CA ALA A 188 -23.04 -8.14 5.51
C ALA A 188 -23.56 -9.36 6.28
N ALA A 189 -23.90 -10.44 5.56
CA ALA A 189 -24.27 -11.71 6.17
C ALA A 189 -23.10 -12.34 6.96
N PHE A 190 -21.90 -12.32 6.38
CA PHE A 190 -20.69 -12.79 7.07
C PHE A 190 -20.41 -11.98 8.33
N ILE A 191 -20.42 -10.64 8.24
CA ILE A 191 -20.17 -9.73 9.37
C ILE A 191 -21.21 -9.93 10.47
N ALA A 192 -22.49 -10.04 10.12
CA ALA A 192 -23.55 -10.26 11.10
C ALA A 192 -23.35 -11.58 11.88
N GLY A 193 -22.86 -12.62 11.19
CA GLY A 193 -22.46 -13.88 11.82
C GLY A 193 -21.26 -13.77 12.75
N LYS A 194 -20.34 -12.80 12.48
CA LYS A 194 -19.18 -12.52 13.34
C LYS A 194 -19.46 -11.55 14.50
N ALA A 195 -20.53 -10.79 14.40
CA ALA A 195 -20.89 -9.80 15.40
C ALA A 195 -21.91 -10.30 16.43
N ILE A 196 -22.79 -11.23 16.06
CA ILE A 196 -23.90 -11.67 16.92
C ILE A 196 -23.82 -13.19 17.09
N PHE A 197 -23.51 -13.59 18.30
CA PHE A 197 -23.40 -15.00 18.71
C PHE A 197 -24.56 -15.36 19.63
N GLU A 198 -25.03 -16.58 19.54
CA GLU A 198 -26.07 -17.13 20.43
C GLU A 198 -25.46 -17.68 21.72
N LYS A 199 -24.27 -18.21 21.62
CA LYS A 199 -23.50 -18.78 22.73
C LYS A 199 -21.99 -18.64 22.44
N PRO A 200 -21.13 -18.75 23.45
CA PRO A 200 -19.67 -18.75 23.23
C PRO A 200 -19.26 -19.77 22.19
N VAL A 201 -18.28 -19.40 21.37
CA VAL A 201 -17.64 -20.33 20.42
C VAL A 201 -16.72 -21.25 21.21
N GLU A 202 -16.91 -22.56 21.07
CA GLU A 202 -16.05 -23.54 21.72
C GLU A 202 -14.66 -23.52 21.07
N ALA A 203 -13.63 -23.26 21.89
CA ALA A 203 -12.25 -23.30 21.44
C ALA A 203 -11.87 -24.76 21.13
N GLN A 204 -11.29 -24.97 19.98
CA GLN A 204 -10.69 -26.25 19.61
C GLN A 204 -9.23 -26.29 20.06
N LYS A 205 -8.72 -27.44 20.40
CA LYS A 205 -7.35 -27.62 20.86
C LYS A 205 -6.65 -28.68 20.02
N MET A 206 -5.42 -28.35 19.62
CA MET A 206 -4.53 -29.26 18.94
C MET A 206 -3.18 -29.27 19.66
N VAL A 207 -2.60 -30.46 19.81
CA VAL A 207 -1.23 -30.63 20.28
C VAL A 207 -0.42 -31.23 19.15
N TRP A 208 0.62 -30.53 18.75
CA TRP A 208 1.58 -31.00 17.78
C TRP A 208 2.89 -31.32 18.49
N GLU A 209 3.27 -32.59 18.47
CA GLU A 209 4.49 -33.09 19.13
C GLU A 209 5.65 -33.06 18.13
N SER A 210 6.55 -32.10 18.24
CA SER A 210 7.70 -31.95 17.34
C SER A 210 8.51 -33.24 17.19
N ALA A 211 8.71 -33.98 18.30
CA ALA A 211 9.44 -35.24 18.30
C ALA A 211 8.80 -36.36 17.46
N LYS A 212 7.48 -36.30 17.21
CA LYS A 212 6.78 -37.31 16.39
C LYS A 212 6.79 -36.95 14.90
N TRP A 213 6.81 -35.68 14.55
CA TRP A 213 6.65 -35.20 13.19
C TRP A 213 7.97 -34.89 12.48
N ILE A 214 9.00 -34.50 13.23
CA ILE A 214 10.32 -34.26 12.67
C ILE A 214 11.05 -35.60 12.69
N ASP A 215 11.08 -36.27 11.57
CA ASP A 215 11.86 -37.45 11.34
C ASP A 215 13.16 -37.09 10.62
N PHE A 216 14.20 -36.81 11.39
CA PHE A 216 15.54 -36.65 10.86
C PHE A 216 16.06 -37.95 10.17
N GLY A 217 15.27 -39.01 10.20
CA GLY A 217 15.64 -40.35 9.67
C GLY A 217 14.94 -40.77 8.38
N ARG A 218 13.90 -40.02 7.90
CA ARG A 218 13.25 -40.32 6.62
C ARG A 218 14.15 -40.00 5.43
N ASP A 219 14.88 -38.97 5.52
CA ASP A 219 16.04 -38.77 4.70
C ASP A 219 17.15 -39.47 5.42
N LYS A 220 17.60 -40.63 4.92
CA LYS A 220 18.65 -41.51 5.44
C LYS A 220 20.00 -40.80 5.73
N HIS A 221 19.99 -39.50 5.97
CA HIS A 221 21.08 -38.58 5.88
C HIS A 221 21.37 -37.85 7.19
N VAL A 222 20.71 -38.16 8.31
CA VAL A 222 20.98 -37.48 9.56
C VAL A 222 21.16 -38.48 10.70
N GLN A 223 22.29 -39.11 10.75
CA GLN A 223 22.88 -39.51 12.00
C GLN A 223 24.11 -38.67 12.22
N ALA A 224 24.02 -37.72 13.16
CA ALA A 224 25.24 -37.09 13.66
C ALA A 224 25.94 -38.08 14.55
N ASP A 225 26.95 -38.76 14.06
CA ASP A 225 27.92 -39.42 14.93
C ASP A 225 28.93 -38.33 15.31
N VAL A 226 28.63 -37.67 16.42
CA VAL A 226 29.44 -36.56 16.97
C VAL A 226 30.88 -37.01 17.27
N SER A 227 31.11 -38.32 17.37
CA SER A 227 32.45 -38.89 17.62
C SER A 227 33.35 -38.90 16.39
N LYS A 228 32.85 -38.56 15.20
CA LYS A 228 33.60 -38.69 13.93
C LYS A 228 33.74 -37.42 13.12
N ASP A 229 33.43 -36.25 13.67
CA ASP A 229 33.45 -34.96 12.95
C ASP A 229 32.62 -34.92 11.65
N ILE A 230 31.66 -35.84 11.48
CA ILE A 230 30.87 -36.00 10.28
C ILE A 230 29.42 -35.70 10.62
N VAL A 231 28.87 -34.69 9.96
CA VAL A 231 27.47 -34.34 10.04
C VAL A 231 26.80 -34.61 8.71
N LEU A 232 25.81 -35.48 8.73
CA LEU A 232 24.99 -35.79 7.57
C LEU A 232 23.92 -34.76 7.36
N LYS A 233 23.67 -34.45 6.12
CA LYS A 233 22.83 -33.38 5.74
C LYS A 233 21.62 -33.76 4.92
N THR A 234 20.50 -33.14 5.26
CA THR A 234 19.54 -32.79 4.22
C THR A 234 18.90 -31.45 4.48
N GLY A 235 18.90 -30.62 3.46
CA GLY A 235 18.06 -29.44 3.37
C GLY A 235 18.31 -28.44 4.46
N GLU A 236 17.66 -28.18 5.48
CA GLU A 236 17.55 -26.89 6.10
C GLU A 236 17.58 -26.92 7.61
N LEU A 237 17.26 -28.00 8.24
CA LEU A 237 17.33 -28.17 9.69
C LEU A 237 18.17 -29.40 10.04
N SER A 238 19.21 -29.21 10.81
CA SER A 238 19.96 -30.30 11.42
C SER A 238 19.65 -30.32 12.90
N GLY A 239 19.56 -31.51 13.49
CA GLY A 239 19.16 -31.57 14.86
C GLY A 239 19.27 -32.91 15.50
N GLU A 240 18.97 -32.96 16.78
CA GLU A 240 18.90 -34.14 17.62
C GLU A 240 17.43 -34.35 18.10
N LYS A 241 16.92 -35.57 17.98
CA LYS A 241 15.62 -35.93 18.50
C LYS A 241 15.73 -36.33 19.97
N ARG A 242 14.97 -35.68 20.83
CA ARG A 242 14.81 -36.01 22.24
C ARG A 242 13.44 -36.62 22.50
N LYS A 243 13.23 -37.20 23.67
CA LYS A 243 11.97 -37.83 24.04
C LYS A 243 10.78 -36.82 24.02
N ASP A 244 11.05 -35.61 24.43
CA ASP A 244 10.09 -34.53 24.67
C ASP A 244 10.13 -33.40 23.62
N GLY A 245 11.02 -33.54 22.63
CA GLY A 245 11.16 -32.51 21.58
C GLY A 245 12.34 -32.75 20.66
N ILE A 246 12.76 -31.70 20.04
CA ILE A 246 13.94 -31.66 19.16
C ILE A 246 14.89 -30.54 19.60
N VAL A 247 16.16 -30.80 19.46
CA VAL A 247 17.20 -29.77 19.51
C VAL A 247 17.66 -29.51 18.09
N ALA A 248 17.41 -28.34 17.59
CA ALA A 248 17.75 -27.92 16.24
C ALA A 248 18.94 -26.96 16.22
N TRP A 249 19.77 -27.07 15.18
CA TRP A 249 20.78 -26.08 14.82
C TRP A 249 20.71 -25.83 13.32
N ASN A 250 21.17 -24.67 12.90
CA ASN A 250 21.09 -24.29 11.49
C ASN A 250 22.34 -24.78 10.76
N ALA A 251 22.20 -25.59 9.73
CA ALA A 251 23.28 -26.10 8.92
C ALA A 251 23.10 -25.76 7.44
N GLY A 252 24.13 -25.19 6.82
CA GLY A 252 24.10 -24.75 5.43
C GLY A 252 25.16 -25.39 4.55
N ASN A 253 24.85 -25.55 3.25
CA ASN A 253 25.80 -26.04 2.24
C ASN A 253 26.72 -24.93 1.75
N GLY A 254 27.99 -25.07 2.00
CA GLY A 254 29.11 -24.76 1.12
C GLY A 254 29.30 -23.31 0.61
N ARG A 255 28.57 -22.32 1.04
CA ARG A 255 28.99 -20.94 0.85
C ARG A 255 29.04 -20.25 2.20
N PRO A 256 30.21 -19.70 2.61
CA PRO A 256 30.21 -18.77 3.71
C PRO A 256 29.33 -17.58 3.29
N GLU A 257 28.19 -17.42 3.94
CA GLU A 257 27.56 -16.11 3.93
C GLU A 257 28.47 -15.18 4.71
N PRO A 258 28.90 -14.05 4.13
CA PRO A 258 29.97 -13.24 4.73
C PRO A 258 29.58 -12.63 6.06
N ASP A 259 28.29 -12.57 6.34
CA ASP A 259 27.75 -11.91 7.52
C ASP A 259 26.68 -12.80 8.17
N ASN A 260 27.17 -13.61 9.13
CA ASN A 260 26.30 -14.22 10.13
C ASN A 260 25.78 -13.09 11.04
N ASP A 261 24.86 -12.26 10.54
CA ASP A 261 24.25 -11.23 11.36
C ASP A 261 23.27 -11.87 12.33
N PRO A 262 23.47 -11.67 13.63
CA PRO A 262 22.60 -12.22 14.66
C PRO A 262 21.19 -11.62 14.67
N GLU A 263 20.97 -10.54 13.96
CA GLU A 263 19.68 -9.87 13.85
C GLU A 263 18.79 -10.41 12.72
N LEU A 264 19.35 -11.20 11.78
CA LEU A 264 18.56 -11.76 10.69
C LEU A 264 17.90 -13.07 11.10
N PHE A 265 16.64 -13.20 10.72
CA PHE A 265 15.95 -14.47 10.73
C PHE A 265 16.34 -15.28 9.49
N TYR A 266 16.91 -16.44 9.72
CA TYR A 266 17.18 -17.38 8.65
C TYR A 266 15.94 -18.24 8.47
N GLN A 267 15.36 -18.20 7.27
CA GLN A 267 14.32 -19.16 6.94
C GLN A 267 14.90 -20.55 7.10
N THR A 268 14.36 -21.27 8.07
CA THR A 268 14.48 -22.72 8.09
C THR A 268 13.54 -23.22 7.01
N GLY A 269 13.98 -23.14 5.73
CA GLY A 269 13.16 -23.56 4.60
C GLY A 269 12.46 -24.88 4.90
N SER A 270 11.38 -25.20 4.25
CA SER A 270 10.60 -26.48 4.26
C SER A 270 10.67 -27.40 5.50
N GLY A 271 11.07 -26.92 6.66
CA GLY A 271 10.93 -27.66 7.92
C GLY A 271 9.46 -28.07 8.15
N PRO A 272 9.18 -29.21 8.80
CA PRO A 272 7.83 -29.66 9.00
C PRO A 272 7.05 -28.61 9.78
N ARG A 273 6.00 -28.08 9.15
CA ARG A 273 5.08 -27.09 9.74
C ARG A 273 3.85 -27.81 10.25
N PRO A 274 3.41 -27.58 11.50
CA PRO A 274 2.10 -28.04 11.92
C PRO A 274 1.05 -27.59 10.91
N ASP A 275 0.29 -28.51 10.36
CA ASP A 275 -0.85 -28.20 9.49
C ASP A 275 -2.00 -27.69 10.37
N LEU A 276 -2.31 -26.40 10.25
CA LEU A 276 -3.36 -25.76 11.01
C LEU A 276 -4.72 -25.72 10.28
N THR A 277 -4.80 -26.26 9.07
CA THR A 277 -6.02 -26.26 8.25
C THR A 277 -7.19 -26.93 8.95
N THR A 278 -6.92 -27.88 9.83
CA THR A 278 -7.97 -28.61 10.57
C THR A 278 -8.48 -27.87 11.79
N ILE A 279 -7.69 -26.97 12.38
CA ILE A 279 -8.05 -26.26 13.61
C ILE A 279 -8.50 -24.82 13.36
N VAL A 280 -7.87 -24.13 12.42
CA VAL A 280 -8.24 -22.75 12.07
C VAL A 280 -9.42 -22.75 11.09
N LYS A 281 -10.61 -22.99 11.63
CA LYS A 281 -11.87 -23.02 10.85
C LYS A 281 -12.57 -21.67 10.79
N THR A 282 -12.21 -20.76 11.69
CA THR A 282 -12.80 -19.42 11.77
C THR A 282 -11.72 -18.40 12.08
N ASP A 283 -11.89 -17.19 11.55
CA ASP A 283 -11.05 -16.05 11.92
C ASP A 283 -11.21 -15.76 13.41
N GLY A 284 -10.11 -15.53 14.10
CA GLY A 284 -10.11 -15.22 15.52
C GLY A 284 -8.72 -15.30 16.16
N HIS A 285 -8.66 -15.00 17.43
CA HIS A 285 -7.44 -15.16 18.22
C HIS A 285 -7.22 -16.62 18.57
N TYR A 286 -6.01 -17.10 18.36
CA TYR A 286 -5.55 -18.41 18.74
C TYR A 286 -4.38 -18.29 19.70
N ARG A 287 -4.43 -19.03 20.80
CA ARG A 287 -3.35 -19.13 21.77
C ARG A 287 -2.42 -20.25 21.34
N ILE A 288 -1.14 -19.92 21.21
CA ILE A 288 -0.08 -20.85 20.83
C ILE A 288 0.87 -20.97 22.01
N ARG A 289 0.93 -22.15 22.61
CA ARG A 289 1.83 -22.47 23.72
C ARG A 289 2.84 -23.50 23.26
N PHE A 290 4.10 -23.29 23.58
CA PHE A 290 5.15 -24.22 23.23
C PHE A 290 6.29 -24.19 24.24
N LEU A 291 6.85 -25.36 24.46
CA LEU A 291 8.02 -25.50 25.31
C LEU A 291 9.26 -25.22 24.48
N ALA A 292 10.07 -24.24 24.85
CA ALA A 292 11.30 -23.92 24.16
C ALA A 292 12.44 -23.55 25.13
N GLY A 293 13.67 -23.70 24.62
CA GLY A 293 14.89 -23.30 25.32
C GLY A 293 16.01 -23.13 24.31
N ALA A 294 16.99 -22.30 24.64
CA ALA A 294 18.02 -21.94 23.68
C ALA A 294 19.43 -22.01 24.27
N SER A 295 20.41 -22.25 23.40
CA SER A 295 21.82 -22.02 23.65
C SER A 295 22.32 -20.95 22.71
N ARG A 296 22.88 -19.87 23.24
CA ARG A 296 23.40 -18.75 22.44
C ARG A 296 24.68 -19.08 21.65
N GLY A 297 25.29 -20.23 21.95
CA GLY A 297 26.58 -20.60 21.37
C GLY A 297 27.70 -19.66 21.76
N GLU A 298 28.85 -19.72 21.07
CA GLU A 298 30.01 -18.87 21.33
C GLU A 298 29.77 -17.36 21.17
N ARG A 299 28.80 -16.98 20.38
CA ARG A 299 28.52 -15.56 20.11
C ARG A 299 27.78 -14.83 21.23
N GLY A 300 27.15 -15.57 22.15
CA GLY A 300 26.41 -15.00 23.27
C GLY A 300 25.15 -14.21 22.89
N VAL A 301 24.75 -14.21 21.61
CA VAL A 301 23.58 -13.43 21.11
C VAL A 301 22.29 -14.13 21.50
N PRO A 302 21.26 -13.39 21.98
CA PRO A 302 19.94 -13.95 22.23
C PRO A 302 19.37 -14.66 21.01
N ILE A 303 18.73 -15.82 21.23
CA ILE A 303 18.00 -16.52 20.18
C ILE A 303 16.61 -15.90 20.09
N ARG A 304 16.34 -15.29 18.91
CA ARG A 304 15.05 -14.75 18.53
C ARG A 304 14.27 -15.78 17.73
N LEU A 305 12.98 -15.84 17.91
CA LEU A 305 12.10 -16.74 17.17
C LEU A 305 10.96 -15.96 16.51
N ARG A 306 10.79 -16.15 15.22
CA ARG A 306 9.65 -15.61 14.47
C ARG A 306 8.67 -16.74 14.15
N LEU A 307 7.46 -16.65 14.69
CA LEU A 307 6.36 -17.52 14.33
C LEU A 307 5.65 -16.91 13.11
N THR A 308 5.40 -17.73 12.10
CA THR A 308 4.70 -17.31 10.88
C THR A 308 3.50 -18.20 10.64
N TYR A 309 2.32 -17.61 10.42
CA TYR A 309 1.15 -18.31 9.95
C TYR A 309 0.95 -18.00 8.48
N ALA A 310 1.15 -18.98 7.63
CA ALA A 310 1.10 -18.78 6.19
C ALA A 310 0.59 -20.02 5.46
N GLY A 311 -0.04 -19.77 4.32
CA GLY A 311 -0.28 -20.74 3.27
C GLY A 311 0.89 -20.76 2.29
N THR A 312 0.59 -20.78 0.99
CA THR A 312 1.60 -20.82 -0.06
C THR A 312 2.28 -19.46 -0.33
N SER A 313 1.81 -18.37 0.21
CA SER A 313 2.33 -16.96 0.20
C SER A 313 1.17 -15.97 0.02
N PRO A 314 1.18 -14.75 0.58
CA PRO A 314 2.17 -14.19 1.51
C PRO A 314 1.94 -14.63 2.97
N ILE A 315 2.86 -14.28 3.88
CA ILE A 315 2.69 -14.48 5.33
C ILE A 315 1.40 -13.82 5.78
N ALA A 316 0.47 -14.60 6.34
CA ALA A 316 -0.85 -14.12 6.75
C ALA A 316 -0.85 -13.49 8.16
N ALA A 317 0.06 -13.92 9.02
CA ALA A 317 0.33 -13.33 10.33
C ALA A 317 1.73 -13.73 10.82
N GLU A 318 2.36 -12.87 11.58
CA GLU A 318 3.66 -13.15 12.21
C GLU A 318 3.71 -12.63 13.64
N HIS A 319 4.55 -13.26 14.46
CA HIS A 319 4.88 -12.80 15.80
C HIS A 319 6.35 -13.09 16.09
N VAL A 320 7.09 -12.08 16.56
CA VAL A 320 8.50 -12.19 16.93
C VAL A 320 8.62 -12.26 18.44
N ILE A 321 9.38 -13.24 18.90
CA ILE A 321 9.84 -13.36 20.29
C ILE A 321 11.29 -12.93 20.31
N ASP A 322 11.60 -11.84 20.95
CA ASP A 322 12.93 -11.21 20.91
C ASP A 322 14.01 -12.01 21.63
N GLU A 323 13.62 -12.87 22.58
CA GLU A 323 14.54 -13.78 23.25
C GLU A 323 13.80 -15.02 23.76
N ILE A 324 14.24 -16.18 23.32
CA ILE A 324 13.78 -17.46 23.87
C ILE A 324 14.41 -17.63 25.26
N GLN A 325 13.54 -17.68 26.25
CA GLN A 325 13.92 -17.94 27.63
C GLN A 325 14.12 -19.45 27.86
N GLY A 326 14.89 -19.80 28.93
CA GLY A 326 15.24 -21.19 29.22
C GLY A 326 16.44 -21.69 28.43
N THR A 327 16.94 -22.85 28.83
CA THR A 327 18.05 -23.52 28.16
C THR A 327 17.56 -24.77 27.43
N ILE A 328 18.40 -25.34 26.57
CA ILE A 328 18.07 -26.60 25.87
C ILE A 328 17.84 -27.78 26.84
N ASP A 329 18.38 -27.74 28.06
CA ASP A 329 18.20 -28.77 29.09
C ASP A 329 17.15 -28.40 30.14
N GLN A 330 16.80 -27.12 30.24
CA GLN A 330 15.74 -26.59 31.09
C GLN A 330 14.88 -25.65 30.30
N PRO A 331 14.08 -26.19 29.34
CA PRO A 331 13.21 -25.38 28.52
C PRO A 331 12.01 -24.82 29.34
N VAL A 332 11.49 -23.69 28.93
CA VAL A 332 10.33 -23.04 29.55
C VAL A 332 9.17 -22.92 28.58
N MET A 333 7.98 -22.78 29.15
CA MET A 333 6.76 -22.60 28.36
C MET A 333 6.65 -21.15 27.87
N HIS A 334 6.51 -21.00 26.57
CA HIS A 334 6.19 -19.73 25.90
C HIS A 334 4.73 -19.72 25.51
N GLU A 335 4.11 -18.56 25.58
CA GLU A 335 2.73 -18.35 25.14
C GLU A 335 2.64 -17.11 24.25
N VAL A 336 1.96 -17.26 23.11
CA VAL A 336 1.69 -16.18 22.14
C VAL A 336 0.25 -16.27 21.73
N THR A 337 -0.42 -15.12 21.60
CA THR A 337 -1.76 -15.02 21.01
C THR A 337 -1.66 -14.33 19.66
N MET A 338 -2.13 -14.99 18.60
CA MET A 338 -2.12 -14.46 17.24
C MET A 338 -3.54 -14.47 16.67
N PHE A 339 -3.87 -13.42 15.89
CA PHE A 339 -5.08 -13.43 15.07
C PHE A 339 -4.82 -14.25 13.80
N LEU A 340 -5.50 -15.39 13.67
CA LEU A 340 -5.38 -16.29 12.53
C LEU A 340 -6.64 -16.22 11.67
N ARG A 341 -6.45 -16.22 10.36
CA ARG A 341 -7.55 -16.23 9.39
C ARG A 341 -7.83 -17.64 8.92
N ALA A 342 -9.10 -17.98 8.81
CA ALA A 342 -9.49 -19.25 8.22
C ALA A 342 -9.00 -19.30 6.76
N PRO A 343 -8.35 -20.40 6.36
CA PRO A 343 -7.92 -20.55 4.97
C PRO A 343 -9.11 -20.69 4.01
N ALA A 344 -8.92 -20.35 2.75
CA ALA A 344 -9.87 -20.73 1.71
C ALA A 344 -9.97 -22.27 1.61
N ALA A 345 -11.05 -22.79 1.03
CA ALA A 345 -11.37 -24.21 1.05
C ALA A 345 -10.28 -25.11 0.40
N ASP A 346 -9.50 -24.56 -0.52
CA ASP A 346 -8.43 -25.22 -1.27
C ASP A 346 -7.02 -24.90 -0.75
N GLN A 347 -6.91 -24.02 0.27
CA GLN A 347 -5.64 -23.60 0.84
C GLN A 347 -5.29 -24.41 2.09
N ARG A 348 -4.02 -24.77 2.19
CA ARG A 348 -3.43 -25.30 3.41
C ARG A 348 -2.65 -24.20 4.11
N VAL A 349 -2.76 -24.17 5.42
CA VAL A 349 -2.05 -23.22 6.27
C VAL A 349 -1.29 -23.97 7.33
N GLY A 350 -0.14 -23.42 7.71
CA GLY A 350 0.72 -24.01 8.71
C GLY A 350 1.39 -22.94 9.58
N LEU A 351 1.92 -23.39 10.72
CA LEU A 351 2.76 -22.56 11.58
C LEU A 351 4.22 -22.83 11.23
N GLY A 352 4.91 -21.82 10.75
CA GLY A 352 6.33 -21.83 10.52
C GLY A 352 7.08 -21.15 11.67
N TRP A 353 8.36 -21.44 11.79
CA TRP A 353 9.27 -20.77 12.70
C TRP A 353 10.61 -20.49 12.02
N ASP A 354 11.06 -19.28 12.16
CA ASP A 354 12.38 -18.83 11.72
C ASP A 354 13.12 -18.30 12.94
N TRP A 355 14.42 -18.49 12.99
CA TRP A 355 15.24 -18.04 14.11
C TRP A 355 16.60 -17.51 13.66
N ASN A 356 17.21 -16.67 14.46
CA ASN A 356 18.43 -15.94 14.12
C ASN A 356 19.72 -16.72 14.32
N ALA A 357 19.68 -18.03 14.27
CA ALA A 357 20.90 -18.82 14.44
C ALA A 357 21.79 -18.79 13.21
N ALA A 358 23.05 -18.51 13.42
CA ALA A 358 24.06 -18.61 12.39
C ALA A 358 24.18 -20.04 11.85
N LYS A 359 24.25 -20.17 10.52
CA LYS A 359 24.46 -21.47 9.88
C LYS A 359 25.84 -22.04 10.20
N ILE A 360 25.90 -23.29 10.65
CA ILE A 360 27.15 -24.04 10.65
C ILE A 360 27.46 -24.38 9.19
N ILE A 361 28.58 -23.84 8.70
CA ILE A 361 28.96 -24.10 7.32
C ILE A 361 29.67 -25.43 7.25
N MET A 362 29.14 -26.31 6.43
CA MET A 362 29.70 -27.62 6.15
C MET A 362 30.15 -27.69 4.70
N THR A 363 31.31 -28.31 4.43
CA THR A 363 31.78 -28.46 3.05
C THR A 363 32.01 -29.93 2.72
N ASN A 364 31.60 -30.31 1.53
CA ASN A 364 32.08 -31.50 0.84
C ASN A 364 32.62 -31.03 -0.52
N PRO A 365 33.95 -30.83 -0.65
CA PRO A 365 34.51 -30.27 -1.87
C PRO A 365 34.21 -31.11 -3.11
N ALA A 366 34.18 -32.45 -3.00
CA ALA A 366 33.89 -33.34 -4.12
C ALA A 366 32.42 -33.26 -4.54
N HIS A 367 31.50 -33.27 -3.58
CA HIS A 367 30.06 -33.07 -3.87
C HIS A 367 29.78 -31.68 -4.45
N SER A 368 30.43 -30.66 -3.89
CA SER A 368 30.29 -29.27 -4.39
C SER A 368 30.80 -29.14 -5.82
N ALA A 369 31.93 -29.81 -6.15
CA ALA A 369 32.46 -29.84 -7.50
C ALA A 369 31.51 -30.57 -8.49
N ALA A 370 30.96 -31.72 -8.09
CA ALA A 370 29.95 -32.43 -8.90
C ALA A 370 28.68 -31.62 -9.12
N TRP A 371 28.19 -30.94 -8.09
CA TRP A 371 27.03 -30.08 -8.18
C TRP A 371 27.26 -28.86 -9.10
N MET A 372 28.43 -28.22 -9.00
CA MET A 372 28.82 -27.13 -9.92
C MET A 372 28.95 -27.62 -11.34
N GLY A 373 29.45 -28.83 -11.55
CA GLY A 373 29.49 -29.46 -12.86
C GLY A 373 28.10 -29.66 -13.47
N LEU A 374 27.14 -30.12 -12.69
CA LEU A 374 25.75 -30.29 -13.11
C LEU A 374 25.11 -28.95 -13.42
N ALA A 375 25.32 -27.95 -12.57
CA ALA A 375 24.80 -26.60 -12.80
C ALA A 375 25.39 -25.96 -14.07
N ALA A 376 26.69 -26.12 -14.29
CA ALA A 376 27.36 -25.63 -15.52
C ALA A 376 26.81 -26.32 -16.79
N ALA A 377 26.65 -27.63 -16.76
CA ALA A 377 26.07 -28.39 -17.89
C ALA A 377 24.60 -27.98 -18.14
N GLY A 378 23.81 -27.77 -17.11
CA GLY A 378 22.44 -27.24 -17.19
C GLY A 378 22.36 -25.85 -17.84
N ASN A 379 23.24 -24.95 -17.43
CA ASN A 379 23.34 -23.60 -17.97
C ASN A 379 23.77 -23.62 -19.45
N ALA A 380 24.73 -24.47 -19.81
CA ALA A 380 25.16 -24.65 -21.19
C ALA A 380 24.01 -25.13 -22.10
N LEU A 381 23.24 -26.10 -21.59
CA LEU A 381 22.06 -26.62 -22.31
C LEU A 381 20.98 -25.53 -22.47
N THR A 382 20.77 -24.72 -21.45
CA THR A 382 19.79 -23.62 -21.49
C THR A 382 20.19 -22.53 -22.50
N LYS A 383 21.47 -22.16 -22.51
CA LYS A 383 22.00 -21.21 -23.52
C LYS A 383 21.90 -21.74 -24.95
N ALA A 384 22.08 -23.00 -25.14
CA ALA A 384 22.06 -23.61 -26.47
C ALA A 384 20.64 -23.75 -27.07
N ARG A 385 19.58 -23.72 -26.26
CA ARG A 385 18.19 -23.88 -26.70
C ARG A 385 17.71 -22.81 -27.70
N GLY A 386 18.42 -21.67 -27.80
CA GLY A 386 18.04 -20.56 -28.66
C GLY A 386 18.67 -20.58 -30.10
N GLY A 387 19.47 -21.60 -30.47
CA GLY A 387 20.11 -21.59 -31.80
C GLY A 387 21.16 -22.67 -32.10
N ALA A 388 21.36 -23.65 -31.24
CA ALA A 388 22.29 -24.74 -31.50
C ALA A 388 21.65 -25.82 -32.35
N ASP A 389 22.50 -26.48 -33.19
CA ASP A 389 22.09 -27.64 -33.98
C ASP A 389 21.81 -28.88 -33.11
N GLU A 390 21.16 -29.87 -33.68
CA GLU A 390 20.70 -31.08 -33.00
C GLU A 390 21.88 -31.90 -32.44
N ALA A 391 23.03 -31.93 -33.11
CA ALA A 391 24.22 -32.64 -32.64
C ALA A 391 24.82 -31.97 -31.40
N THR A 392 24.87 -30.64 -31.38
CA THR A 392 25.31 -29.86 -30.21
C THR A 392 24.35 -30.04 -29.03
N MET A 393 23.02 -30.01 -29.29
CA MET A 393 22.03 -30.23 -28.22
C MET A 393 22.14 -31.64 -27.62
N ALA A 394 22.30 -32.66 -28.47
CA ALA A 394 22.49 -34.06 -28.01
C ALA A 394 23.74 -34.22 -27.15
N LYS A 395 24.84 -33.59 -27.56
CA LYS A 395 26.09 -33.59 -26.78
C LYS A 395 25.89 -32.94 -25.41
N LEU A 396 25.29 -31.74 -25.34
CA LEU A 396 25.05 -31.05 -24.09
C LEU A 396 24.09 -31.79 -23.14
N GLN A 397 23.11 -32.50 -23.70
CA GLN A 397 22.25 -33.40 -22.93
C GLN A 397 23.02 -34.56 -22.34
N LYS A 398 23.93 -35.18 -23.11
CA LYS A 398 24.80 -36.24 -22.61
C LYS A 398 25.75 -35.74 -21.52
N ASP A 399 26.34 -34.58 -21.72
CA ASP A 399 27.24 -33.95 -20.72
C ASP A 399 26.48 -33.65 -19.41
N ARG A 400 25.25 -33.17 -19.47
CA ARG A 400 24.39 -32.99 -18.32
C ARG A 400 24.04 -34.29 -17.62
N GLU A 401 23.70 -35.31 -18.38
CA GLU A 401 23.41 -36.63 -17.83
C GLU A 401 24.64 -37.21 -17.11
N ALA A 402 25.83 -37.11 -17.74
CA ALA A 402 27.09 -37.51 -17.09
C ALA A 402 27.37 -36.76 -15.80
N ALA A 403 27.11 -35.45 -15.77
CA ALA A 403 27.24 -34.64 -14.55
C ALA A 403 26.19 -35.02 -13.49
N TYR A 404 24.99 -35.39 -13.91
CA TYR A 404 23.96 -35.90 -13.00
C TYR A 404 24.34 -37.21 -12.37
N GLN A 405 24.87 -38.13 -13.18
CA GLN A 405 25.37 -39.44 -12.71
C GLN A 405 26.58 -39.28 -11.78
N ALA A 406 27.48 -38.33 -12.05
CA ALA A 406 28.57 -38.01 -11.16
C ALA A 406 28.08 -37.51 -9.79
N LEU A 407 27.03 -36.69 -9.78
CA LEU A 407 26.37 -36.22 -8.55
C LEU A 407 25.65 -37.38 -7.83
N ALA A 408 25.02 -38.29 -8.58
CA ALA A 408 24.29 -39.43 -8.05
C ALA A 408 25.17 -40.48 -7.40
N THR A 409 26.51 -40.48 -7.67
CA THR A 409 27.45 -41.33 -6.97
C THR A 409 27.59 -41.01 -5.50
N PHE A 410 27.14 -39.81 -5.10
CA PHE A 410 27.08 -39.43 -3.69
C PHE A 410 25.73 -39.83 -3.11
N ASP A 411 25.53 -41.12 -2.86
CA ASP A 411 24.31 -41.67 -2.24
C ASP A 411 23.99 -41.01 -0.90
N GLN A 412 25.03 -40.56 -0.20
CA GLN A 412 24.98 -39.80 1.05
C GLN A 412 26.17 -38.85 1.10
N PRO A 413 25.99 -37.56 0.74
CA PRO A 413 27.11 -36.62 0.84
C PRO A 413 27.52 -36.42 2.29
N VAL A 414 28.73 -36.85 2.61
CA VAL A 414 29.37 -36.62 3.89
C VAL A 414 29.96 -35.22 3.88
N TYR A 415 29.49 -34.36 4.79
CA TYR A 415 29.99 -33.01 4.92
C TYR A 415 30.92 -32.89 6.10
N GLN A 416 32.05 -32.23 5.90
CA GLN A 416 33.00 -31.89 6.97
C GLN A 416 32.67 -30.47 7.49
N ILE A 417 32.68 -30.34 8.81
CA ILE A 417 32.59 -29.04 9.46
C ILE A 417 33.88 -28.27 9.15
N ILE A 418 33.74 -26.99 8.79
CA ILE A 418 34.92 -26.13 8.55
C ILE A 418 35.78 -26.09 9.83
N PRO A 419 37.10 -26.22 9.72
CA PRO A 419 38.00 -26.16 10.88
C PRO A 419 37.74 -24.88 11.72
N GLY A 420 37.68 -25.05 13.03
CA GLY A 420 37.35 -23.96 13.97
C GLY A 420 35.86 -23.70 14.21
N LYS A 421 34.97 -24.50 13.62
CA LYS A 421 33.55 -24.48 13.92
C LYS A 421 33.13 -25.81 14.53
N SER A 422 32.27 -25.79 15.54
CA SER A 422 31.80 -27.00 16.24
C SER A 422 30.28 -26.93 16.41
N ILE A 423 29.63 -28.09 16.31
CA ILE A 423 28.20 -28.20 16.66
C ILE A 423 28.00 -27.92 18.16
N GLU A 424 28.98 -28.25 18.98
CA GLU A 424 28.90 -28.02 20.43
C GLU A 424 28.80 -26.53 20.76
N THR A 425 29.49 -25.68 20.04
CA THR A 425 29.57 -24.23 20.24
C THR A 425 28.55 -23.46 19.40
N ALA A 426 27.77 -24.15 18.56
CA ALA A 426 26.76 -23.53 17.73
C ALA A 426 25.55 -23.07 18.57
N PRO A 427 24.86 -22.02 18.13
CA PRO A 427 23.55 -21.70 18.67
C PRO A 427 22.55 -22.85 18.43
N LYS A 428 21.75 -23.17 19.43
CA LYS A 428 20.79 -24.29 19.39
C LYS A 428 19.45 -23.82 19.92
N LEU A 429 18.37 -24.35 19.35
CA LEU A 429 17.01 -24.15 19.80
C LEU A 429 16.37 -25.50 20.14
N PHE A 430 15.95 -25.68 21.38
CA PHE A 430 15.05 -26.77 21.75
C PHE A 430 13.61 -26.33 21.47
N LEU A 431 12.84 -27.20 20.83
CA LEU A 431 11.43 -27.03 20.59
C LEU A 431 10.68 -28.32 20.99
N GLY A 432 9.82 -28.21 21.98
CA GLY A 432 8.97 -29.27 22.47
C GLY A 432 7.62 -29.37 21.73
N ALA A 433 6.62 -29.83 22.43
CA ALA A 433 5.26 -29.84 21.91
C ALA A 433 4.73 -28.42 21.72
N ILE A 434 3.93 -28.22 20.67
CA ILE A 434 3.21 -26.98 20.40
C ILE A 434 1.72 -27.25 20.60
N GLU A 435 1.10 -26.49 21.47
CA GLU A 435 -0.32 -26.52 21.73
C GLU A 435 -0.97 -25.29 21.12
N ILE A 436 -2.03 -25.51 20.35
CA ILE A 436 -2.78 -24.44 19.68
C ILE A 436 -4.23 -24.58 20.10
N GLU A 437 -4.79 -23.51 20.65
CA GLU A 437 -6.14 -23.46 21.18
C GLU A 437 -6.87 -22.22 20.63
N GLY A 438 -8.06 -22.41 20.09
CA GLY A 438 -8.87 -21.29 19.60
C GLY A 438 -10.02 -21.69 18.70
N PRO A 439 -10.81 -20.70 18.25
CA PRO A 439 -10.65 -19.29 18.56
C PRO A 439 -10.92 -18.96 20.03
N ILE A 440 -10.12 -18.10 20.62
CA ILE A 440 -10.33 -17.58 21.98
C ILE A 440 -11.31 -16.41 21.89
N GLN A 441 -12.45 -16.53 22.51
CA GLN A 441 -13.48 -15.50 22.51
C GLN A 441 -13.79 -15.05 23.94
N GLU A 442 -13.69 -13.73 24.14
CA GLU A 442 -14.20 -13.07 25.34
C GLU A 442 -15.74 -13.13 25.34
N TRP A 443 -16.35 -13.40 26.48
CA TRP A 443 -17.81 -13.45 26.61
C TRP A 443 -18.31 -12.49 27.71
N PRO A 444 -19.34 -11.66 27.45
CA PRO A 444 -19.94 -11.39 26.14
C PRO A 444 -18.93 -10.75 25.17
N PRO A 445 -19.03 -11.00 23.86
CA PRO A 445 -18.10 -10.42 22.90
C PRO A 445 -18.28 -8.89 22.84
N ARG A 446 -17.19 -8.17 22.54
CA ARG A 446 -17.20 -6.71 22.45
C ARG A 446 -18.29 -6.18 21.51
N SER A 447 -18.62 -6.92 20.48
CA SER A 447 -19.70 -6.60 19.55
C SER A 447 -21.09 -6.58 20.21
N HIS A 448 -21.36 -7.50 21.16
CA HIS A 448 -22.60 -7.47 21.94
C HIS A 448 -22.70 -6.20 22.78
N VAL A 449 -21.60 -5.83 23.46
CA VAL A 449 -21.54 -4.59 24.26
C VAL A 449 -21.76 -3.35 23.34
N ALA A 450 -21.14 -3.34 22.16
CA ALA A 450 -21.28 -2.25 21.19
C ALA A 450 -22.73 -2.12 20.66
N LEU A 451 -23.39 -3.25 20.43
CA LEU A 451 -24.78 -3.31 19.99
C LEU A 451 -25.77 -3.09 21.13
N GLY A 452 -25.33 -3.27 22.39
CA GLY A 452 -26.17 -3.23 23.57
C GLY A 452 -27.01 -4.50 23.75
N ILE A 453 -26.48 -5.65 23.35
CA ILE A 453 -27.03 -6.97 23.61
C ILE A 453 -26.55 -7.39 25.02
N GLY A 454 -27.44 -7.58 25.95
CA GLY A 454 -27.16 -8.13 27.29
C GLY A 454 -27.39 -9.63 27.37
N ASP A 455 -26.65 -10.31 28.26
CA ASP A 455 -26.80 -11.74 28.44
C ASP A 455 -28.19 -12.12 29.02
N ASP A 456 -28.78 -11.24 29.82
CA ASP A 456 -30.09 -11.40 30.42
C ASP A 456 -31.24 -10.75 29.64
N ASP A 457 -30.95 -10.26 28.40
CA ASP A 457 -31.97 -9.61 27.58
C ASP A 457 -33.10 -10.60 27.22
N ALA A 458 -34.32 -10.21 27.49
CA ALA A 458 -35.49 -10.98 27.05
C ALA A 458 -35.52 -11.02 25.50
N GLU A 459 -35.76 -12.17 24.93
CA GLU A 459 -35.93 -12.38 23.50
C GLU A 459 -37.28 -11.78 23.01
N SER A 460 -37.35 -10.46 23.02
CA SER A 460 -38.60 -9.74 22.72
C SER A 460 -38.44 -8.78 21.54
N ASP A 461 -39.56 -8.39 20.95
CA ASP A 461 -39.61 -7.35 19.90
C ASP A 461 -39.15 -5.96 20.46
N GLY A 462 -39.34 -5.75 21.78
CA GLY A 462 -38.86 -4.57 22.49
C GLY A 462 -37.35 -4.49 22.52
N THR A 463 -36.67 -5.61 22.80
CA THR A 463 -35.22 -5.72 22.77
C THR A 463 -34.66 -5.43 21.36
N ILE A 464 -35.28 -6.02 20.33
CA ILE A 464 -34.92 -5.74 18.93
C ILE A 464 -35.02 -4.23 18.62
N ARG A 465 -36.12 -3.58 19.05
CA ARG A 465 -36.32 -2.15 18.85
C ARG A 465 -35.24 -1.32 19.54
N ARG A 466 -34.88 -1.64 20.80
CA ARG A 466 -33.87 -0.95 21.58
C ARG A 466 -32.49 -1.03 20.93
N ILE A 467 -32.11 -2.22 20.45
CA ILE A 467 -30.83 -2.46 19.78
C ILE A 467 -30.71 -1.62 18.51
N PHE A 468 -31.73 -1.64 17.64
CA PHE A 468 -31.69 -0.87 16.39
C PHE A 468 -31.86 0.63 16.61
N ALA A 469 -32.57 1.09 17.65
CA ALA A 469 -32.62 2.49 18.03
C ALA A 469 -31.23 3.04 18.45
N LYS A 470 -30.38 2.21 19.07
CA LYS A 470 -29.01 2.54 19.40
C LYS A 470 -28.07 2.45 18.19
N LEU A 471 -28.27 1.45 17.32
CA LEU A 471 -27.39 1.16 16.18
C LEU A 471 -27.55 2.16 15.03
N LEU A 472 -28.80 2.44 14.61
CA LEU A 472 -29.08 3.21 13.39
C LEU A 472 -28.47 4.62 13.39
N PRO A 473 -28.50 5.43 14.46
CA PRO A 473 -27.87 6.76 14.45
C PRO A 473 -26.35 6.68 14.27
N ARG A 474 -25.71 5.68 14.85
CA ARG A 474 -24.26 5.46 14.71
C ARG A 474 -23.92 4.97 13.29
N ALA A 475 -24.67 4.02 12.78
CA ALA A 475 -24.45 3.46 11.46
C ALA A 475 -24.68 4.50 10.34
N TYR A 476 -25.69 5.35 10.51
CA TYR A 476 -26.06 6.40 9.53
C TYR A 476 -25.36 7.73 9.76
N ARG A 477 -24.60 7.84 10.87
CA ARG A 477 -23.78 9.03 11.20
C ARG A 477 -24.59 10.31 11.30
N ARG A 478 -25.87 10.19 11.65
CA ARG A 478 -26.82 11.30 11.84
C ARG A 478 -27.90 10.92 12.86
N PRO A 479 -28.64 11.89 13.39
CA PRO A 479 -29.85 11.60 14.13
C PRO A 479 -30.85 10.78 13.27
N VAL A 480 -31.52 9.82 13.90
CA VAL A 480 -32.55 8.98 13.26
C VAL A 480 -33.83 9.12 14.06
N GLU A 481 -34.88 9.55 13.41
CA GLU A 481 -36.20 9.75 14.01
C GLU A 481 -36.81 8.44 14.48
N SER A 482 -37.57 8.49 15.58
CA SER A 482 -38.27 7.32 16.13
C SER A 482 -39.20 6.65 15.12
N ALA A 483 -39.77 7.41 14.19
CA ALA A 483 -40.61 6.88 13.10
C ALA A 483 -39.78 6.07 12.09
N GLU A 484 -38.57 6.51 11.76
CA GLU A 484 -37.64 5.78 10.87
C GLU A 484 -37.18 4.47 11.51
N VAL A 485 -36.79 4.50 12.81
CA VAL A 485 -36.50 3.31 13.61
C VAL A 485 -37.69 2.35 13.61
N GLY A 486 -38.90 2.87 13.84
CA GLY A 486 -40.13 2.09 13.87
C GLY A 486 -40.44 1.41 12.54
N ALA A 487 -40.26 2.14 11.43
CA ALA A 487 -40.44 1.60 10.08
C ALA A 487 -39.42 0.49 9.75
N PHE A 488 -38.15 0.66 10.12
CA PHE A 488 -37.11 -0.34 9.97
C PHE A 488 -37.44 -1.61 10.79
N VAL A 489 -37.70 -1.45 12.08
CA VAL A 489 -38.02 -2.59 12.98
C VAL A 489 -39.29 -3.35 12.53
N LYS A 490 -40.31 -2.64 12.07
CA LYS A 490 -41.52 -3.26 11.52
C LYS A 490 -41.20 -4.23 10.37
N LYS A 491 -40.29 -3.85 9.45
CA LYS A 491 -39.87 -4.71 8.34
C LYS A 491 -39.09 -5.94 8.86
N ILE A 492 -38.18 -5.77 9.81
CA ILE A 492 -37.40 -6.87 10.40
C ILE A 492 -38.33 -7.86 11.12
N LEU A 493 -39.28 -7.36 11.89
CA LEU A 493 -40.25 -8.20 12.55
C LEU A 493 -41.25 -8.90 11.61
N ALA A 494 -41.53 -8.30 10.47
CA ALA A 494 -42.29 -8.95 9.42
C ALA A 494 -41.51 -10.14 8.83
N ALA A 495 -40.22 -9.95 8.53
CA ALA A 495 -39.33 -11.02 8.08
C ALA A 495 -39.16 -12.12 9.13
N LYS A 496 -39.05 -11.76 10.43
CA LYS A 496 -39.04 -12.74 11.54
C LYS A 496 -40.24 -13.70 11.47
N ARG A 497 -41.44 -13.15 11.25
CA ARG A 497 -42.69 -13.95 11.15
C ARG A 497 -42.77 -14.74 9.86
N GLU A 498 -42.41 -14.15 8.76
CA GLU A 498 -42.51 -14.77 7.43
C GLU A 498 -41.56 -15.97 7.28
N PHE A 499 -40.32 -15.83 7.79
CA PHE A 499 -39.26 -16.82 7.62
C PHE A 499 -39.04 -17.69 8.90
N GLY A 500 -39.82 -17.47 9.97
CA GLY A 500 -39.69 -18.24 11.21
C GLY A 500 -38.35 -18.08 11.92
N LEU A 501 -37.78 -16.87 11.87
CA LEU A 501 -36.42 -16.62 12.39
C LEU A 501 -36.39 -16.60 13.93
N SER A 502 -35.35 -17.19 14.52
CA SER A 502 -35.02 -17.00 15.93
C SER A 502 -34.74 -15.56 16.27
N HIS A 503 -34.61 -15.24 17.55
CA HIS A 503 -34.28 -13.91 18.01
C HIS A 503 -32.89 -13.45 17.44
N HIS A 504 -31.87 -14.29 17.61
CA HIS A 504 -30.50 -14.00 17.13
C HIS A 504 -30.41 -13.94 15.60
N GLU A 505 -31.13 -14.82 14.89
CA GLU A 505 -31.23 -14.75 13.43
C GLU A 505 -31.90 -13.45 12.99
N THR A 506 -32.95 -13.02 13.68
CA THR A 506 -33.62 -11.72 13.40
C THR A 506 -32.64 -10.54 13.58
N LEU A 507 -31.85 -10.53 14.63
CA LEU A 507 -30.81 -9.50 14.85
C LEU A 507 -29.75 -9.53 13.76
N ARG A 508 -29.29 -10.72 13.37
CA ARG A 508 -28.30 -10.86 12.26
C ARG A 508 -28.84 -10.36 10.94
N HIS A 509 -30.09 -10.69 10.60
CA HIS A 509 -30.74 -10.20 9.38
C HIS A 509 -30.92 -8.67 9.41
N GLY A 510 -31.34 -8.14 10.56
CA GLY A 510 -31.47 -6.70 10.73
C GLY A 510 -30.12 -5.98 10.62
N LEU A 511 -29.06 -6.51 11.25
CA LEU A 511 -27.71 -5.96 11.11
C LEU A 511 -27.23 -6.01 9.66
N ALA A 512 -27.40 -7.13 8.97
CA ALA A 512 -27.04 -7.25 7.56
C ALA A 512 -27.79 -6.22 6.69
N ALA A 513 -29.09 -6.01 6.95
CA ALA A 513 -29.89 -5.01 6.25
C ALA A 513 -29.38 -3.57 6.51
N VAL A 514 -28.92 -3.26 7.72
CA VAL A 514 -28.28 -1.96 8.00
C VAL A 514 -27.00 -1.78 7.17
N LEU A 515 -26.12 -2.79 7.14
CA LEU A 515 -24.80 -2.71 6.50
C LEU A 515 -24.84 -2.60 4.97
N VAL A 516 -25.95 -2.91 4.33
CA VAL A 516 -26.18 -2.74 2.88
C VAL A 516 -27.13 -1.58 2.56
N SER A 517 -27.65 -0.90 3.57
CA SER A 517 -28.58 0.21 3.35
C SER A 517 -27.88 1.44 2.78
N PRO A 518 -28.57 2.27 1.98
CA PRO A 518 -28.02 3.54 1.50
C PRO A 518 -27.56 4.45 2.66
N GLY A 519 -28.25 4.43 3.81
CA GLY A 519 -27.86 5.20 4.99
C GLY A 519 -26.49 4.83 5.54
N PHE A 520 -26.08 3.58 5.38
CA PHE A 520 -24.75 3.08 5.79
C PHE A 520 -23.73 3.24 4.67
N LEU A 521 -24.04 2.74 3.46
CA LEU A 521 -23.09 2.69 2.35
C LEU A 521 -22.70 4.04 1.80
N LEU A 522 -23.60 5.05 1.87
CA LEU A 522 -23.38 6.36 1.28
C LEU A 522 -23.07 7.40 2.36
N ILE A 523 -22.12 8.28 2.07
CA ILE A 523 -21.93 9.50 2.84
C ILE A 523 -22.97 10.50 2.33
N GLN A 524 -23.94 10.76 3.19
CA GLN A 524 -25.08 11.62 2.85
C GLN A 524 -24.85 13.03 3.38
N GLU A 525 -24.83 13.96 2.46
CA GLU A 525 -24.82 15.39 2.72
C GLU A 525 -25.95 16.00 1.85
N PRO A 526 -27.21 15.95 2.29
CA PRO A 526 -28.35 16.31 1.46
C PRO A 526 -28.31 17.78 1.08
N GLN A 527 -28.36 18.03 -0.22
CA GLN A 527 -28.51 19.36 -0.78
C GLN A 527 -29.97 19.60 -1.09
N LEU A 528 -30.63 20.46 -0.35
CA LEU A 528 -32.06 20.74 -0.48
C LEU A 528 -32.36 21.81 -1.53
N GLU A 529 -31.37 22.67 -1.86
CA GLU A 529 -31.44 23.75 -2.83
C GLU A 529 -30.09 23.92 -3.52
N ASN A 530 -30.05 24.57 -4.69
CA ASN A 530 -28.81 24.89 -5.41
C ASN A 530 -28.06 26.08 -4.79
N THR A 531 -28.14 26.23 -3.48
CA THR A 531 -27.45 27.27 -2.73
C THR A 531 -26.46 26.66 -1.75
N ALA A 532 -25.29 27.26 -1.66
CA ALA A 532 -24.30 26.84 -0.67
C ALA A 532 -24.88 26.97 0.74
N ARG A 533 -24.70 25.92 1.52
CA ARG A 533 -25.00 25.94 2.94
C ARG A 533 -23.80 25.44 3.77
N PRO A 534 -23.66 25.94 5.00
CA PRO A 534 -22.75 25.28 5.94
C PRO A 534 -23.16 23.83 6.17
N LEU A 535 -22.19 22.95 6.35
CA LEU A 535 -22.47 21.60 6.85
C LEU A 535 -23.02 21.71 8.27
N ASP A 536 -23.95 20.81 8.60
CA ASP A 536 -24.29 20.61 10.01
C ASP A 536 -23.15 19.86 10.75
N ASP A 537 -23.22 19.85 12.07
CA ASP A 537 -22.16 19.30 12.88
C ASP A 537 -22.01 17.75 12.73
N HIS A 538 -23.06 17.02 12.36
CA HIS A 538 -22.97 15.58 12.07
C HIS A 538 -22.31 15.30 10.72
N GLU A 539 -22.64 16.11 9.70
CA GLU A 539 -21.96 16.07 8.41
C GLU A 539 -20.47 16.39 8.58
N LEU A 540 -20.17 17.42 9.40
CA LEU A 540 -18.81 17.84 9.69
C LEU A 540 -18.03 16.77 10.44
N ALA A 541 -18.65 16.12 11.43
CA ALA A 541 -18.05 14.97 12.13
C ALA A 541 -17.72 13.82 11.17
N SER A 542 -18.63 13.54 10.23
CA SER A 542 -18.41 12.51 9.20
C SER A 542 -17.25 12.89 8.29
N ARG A 543 -17.21 14.11 7.75
CA ARG A 543 -16.08 14.56 6.90
C ARG A 543 -14.75 14.44 7.65
N LEU A 544 -14.66 14.92 8.89
CA LEU A 544 -13.46 14.85 9.71
C LEU A 544 -13.00 13.41 9.95
N SER A 545 -13.93 12.54 10.34
CA SER A 545 -13.58 11.15 10.68
C SER A 545 -13.18 10.34 9.45
N TYR A 546 -13.86 10.50 8.33
CA TYR A 546 -13.44 9.84 7.08
C TYR A 546 -12.19 10.45 6.48
N PHE A 547 -11.92 11.74 6.67
CA PHE A 547 -10.65 12.34 6.25
C PHE A 547 -9.47 11.77 7.04
N LEU A 548 -9.53 11.75 8.39
CA LEU A 548 -8.37 11.44 9.24
C LEU A 548 -8.32 9.98 9.71
N TRP A 549 -9.44 9.28 9.76
CA TRP A 549 -9.50 7.90 10.27
C TRP A 549 -10.04 6.87 9.28
N ASN A 550 -10.53 7.32 8.11
CA ASN A 550 -11.21 6.43 7.14
C ASN A 550 -12.29 5.55 7.79
N SER A 551 -13.04 6.13 8.71
CA SER A 551 -14.07 5.43 9.51
C SER A 551 -15.10 6.42 10.05
N LEU A 552 -16.15 5.89 10.70
CA LEU A 552 -17.19 6.70 11.35
C LEU A 552 -16.64 7.51 12.55
N PRO A 553 -17.34 8.60 12.95
CA PRO A 553 -17.01 9.35 14.16
C PRO A 553 -17.03 8.46 15.42
N ASP A 554 -16.06 8.66 16.29
CA ASP A 554 -16.06 8.05 17.61
C ASP A 554 -17.07 8.74 18.55
N ALA A 555 -17.22 8.22 19.76
CA ALA A 555 -18.20 8.74 20.73
C ALA A 555 -17.96 10.19 21.11
N GLU A 556 -16.67 10.64 21.20
CA GLU A 556 -16.33 12.03 21.56
C GLU A 556 -16.67 12.99 20.42
N LEU A 557 -16.30 12.62 19.18
CA LEU A 557 -16.60 13.45 18.01
C LEU A 557 -18.11 13.49 17.73
N ALA A 558 -18.82 12.34 17.87
CA ALA A 558 -20.27 12.27 17.74
C ALA A 558 -20.99 13.11 18.80
N LYS A 559 -20.46 13.12 20.05
CA LYS A 559 -20.99 13.97 21.10
C LYS A 559 -20.78 15.47 20.79
N ALA A 560 -19.59 15.84 20.32
CA ALA A 560 -19.32 17.22 19.91
C ALA A 560 -20.27 17.68 18.79
N ALA A 561 -20.62 16.79 17.87
CA ALA A 561 -21.62 17.04 16.83
C ALA A 561 -23.04 17.20 17.42
N ALA A 562 -23.46 16.29 18.29
CA ALA A 562 -24.77 16.35 18.92
C ALA A 562 -24.98 17.61 19.79
N ASP A 563 -23.88 18.09 20.39
CA ASP A 563 -23.88 19.34 21.18
C ASP A 563 -23.83 20.61 20.30
N GLY A 564 -23.76 20.50 18.96
CA GLY A 564 -23.70 21.64 18.02
C GLY A 564 -22.40 22.45 18.12
N ARG A 565 -21.27 21.81 18.46
CA ARG A 565 -20.01 22.49 18.80
C ARG A 565 -18.92 22.41 17.74
N LEU A 566 -19.07 21.60 16.69
CA LEU A 566 -18.02 21.43 15.67
C LEU A 566 -17.94 22.62 14.70
N SER A 567 -18.99 23.41 14.59
CA SER A 567 -19.00 24.70 13.89
C SER A 567 -18.03 25.71 14.52
N ASP A 568 -17.73 25.60 15.84
CA ASP A 568 -16.70 26.40 16.51
C ASP A 568 -15.29 26.00 16.03
N PRO A 569 -14.50 26.91 15.43
CA PRO A 569 -13.15 26.60 14.96
C PRO A 569 -12.21 26.10 16.04
N ALA A 570 -12.33 26.58 17.28
CA ALA A 570 -11.46 26.16 18.38
C ALA A 570 -11.75 24.71 18.81
N VAL A 571 -13.02 24.34 18.89
CA VAL A 571 -13.44 22.96 19.19
C VAL A 571 -13.02 22.03 18.07
N ARG A 572 -13.27 22.42 16.81
CA ARG A 572 -12.88 21.63 15.63
C ARG A 572 -11.38 21.38 15.61
N ARG A 573 -10.57 22.42 15.82
CA ARG A 573 -9.11 22.29 15.89
C ARG A 573 -8.66 21.34 17.00
N LYS A 574 -9.28 21.41 18.18
CA LYS A 574 -8.99 20.47 19.29
C LYS A 574 -9.30 19.02 18.91
N GLN A 575 -10.42 18.79 18.21
CA GLN A 575 -10.76 17.45 17.72
C GLN A 575 -9.75 16.95 16.69
N VAL A 576 -9.33 17.79 15.75
CA VAL A 576 -8.29 17.44 14.77
C VAL A 576 -6.99 17.02 15.45
N GLU A 577 -6.49 17.80 16.44
CA GLU A 577 -5.26 17.43 17.16
C GLU A 577 -5.41 16.11 17.93
N ARG A 578 -6.55 15.88 18.57
CA ARG A 578 -6.85 14.60 19.21
C ARG A 578 -6.84 13.45 18.21
N MET A 579 -7.45 13.65 17.04
CA MET A 579 -7.53 12.65 15.99
C MET A 579 -6.17 12.34 15.38
N LEU A 580 -5.30 13.32 15.25
CA LEU A 580 -3.92 13.15 14.79
C LEU A 580 -3.06 12.34 15.79
N ALA A 581 -3.37 12.45 17.10
CA ALA A 581 -2.67 11.70 18.14
C ALA A 581 -3.23 10.29 18.39
N ASP A 582 -4.39 9.97 17.86
CA ASP A 582 -5.04 8.65 18.01
C ASP A 582 -4.38 7.59 17.12
N PRO A 583 -4.22 6.33 17.58
CA PRO A 583 -3.69 5.26 16.74
C PRO A 583 -4.41 5.05 15.41
N LYS A 584 -5.70 5.39 15.30
CA LYS A 584 -6.47 5.30 14.05
C LYS A 584 -5.93 6.18 12.93
N ILE A 585 -5.10 7.17 13.24
CA ILE A 585 -4.44 8.01 12.22
C ILE A 585 -3.57 7.19 11.27
N GLU A 586 -3.13 5.99 11.67
CA GLU A 586 -2.41 5.07 10.81
C GLU A 586 -3.20 4.70 9.54
N ARG A 587 -4.53 4.72 9.62
CA ARG A 587 -5.41 4.50 8.46
C ARG A 587 -5.32 5.65 7.44
N PHE A 588 -5.16 6.89 7.91
CA PHE A 588 -4.87 8.04 7.04
C PHE A 588 -3.48 7.91 6.41
N VAL A 589 -2.48 7.59 7.21
CA VAL A 589 -1.10 7.40 6.72
C VAL A 589 -1.08 6.32 5.62
N THR A 590 -1.63 5.17 5.88
CA THR A 590 -1.69 4.06 4.91
C THR A 590 -2.52 4.41 3.69
N SER A 591 -3.64 5.11 3.85
CA SER A 591 -4.51 5.47 2.74
C SER A 591 -3.97 6.64 1.93
N PHE A 592 -3.64 7.77 2.56
CA PHE A 592 -3.16 8.95 1.86
C PHE A 592 -1.75 8.75 1.32
N ALA A 593 -0.76 8.52 2.20
CA ALA A 593 0.62 8.40 1.77
C ALA A 593 0.84 7.15 0.90
N GLY A 594 0.14 6.04 1.20
CA GLY A 594 0.18 4.83 0.40
C GLY A 594 -0.25 5.02 -1.05
N GLN A 595 -1.21 5.92 -1.31
CA GLN A 595 -1.67 6.25 -2.66
C GLN A 595 -0.89 7.41 -3.28
N TRP A 596 -0.60 8.46 -2.51
CA TRP A 596 0.19 9.58 -3.00
C TRP A 596 1.56 9.15 -3.50
N LEU A 597 2.25 8.25 -2.77
CA LEU A 597 3.58 7.73 -3.11
C LEU A 597 3.53 6.43 -3.93
N ASP A 598 2.36 5.94 -4.32
CA ASP A 598 2.13 4.68 -5.05
C ASP A 598 2.57 3.40 -4.31
N VAL A 599 2.94 3.47 -3.03
CA VAL A 599 3.47 2.31 -2.29
C VAL A 599 2.45 1.19 -2.07
N ARG A 600 1.16 1.43 -2.28
CA ARG A 600 0.14 0.37 -2.35
C ARG A 600 0.37 -0.62 -3.50
N GLN A 601 1.06 -0.19 -4.55
CA GLN A 601 1.42 -1.03 -5.71
C GLN A 601 2.70 -1.83 -5.48
N TYR A 602 3.33 -1.69 -4.29
CA TYR A 602 4.54 -2.42 -3.97
C TYR A 602 4.31 -3.92 -4.03
N GLY A 603 5.27 -4.68 -4.58
CA GLY A 603 5.13 -6.11 -4.88
C GLY A 603 4.64 -6.40 -6.31
N SER A 604 4.15 -5.40 -7.07
CA SER A 604 3.83 -5.55 -8.49
C SER A 604 5.07 -5.76 -9.37
N VAL A 605 6.22 -5.28 -8.91
CA VAL A 605 7.53 -5.47 -9.55
C VAL A 605 8.30 -6.53 -8.76
N GLN A 606 8.68 -7.61 -9.42
CA GLN A 606 9.47 -8.69 -8.80
C GLN A 606 10.94 -8.56 -9.19
N PRO A 607 11.84 -8.24 -8.26
CA PRO A 607 13.27 -8.19 -8.53
C PRO A 607 13.83 -9.52 -9.03
N SER A 608 14.74 -9.44 -9.99
CA SER A 608 15.36 -10.58 -10.63
C SER A 608 16.24 -11.41 -9.68
N ASN A 609 16.61 -12.59 -10.10
CA ASN A 609 17.50 -13.47 -9.33
C ASN A 609 18.87 -12.82 -9.03
N GLU A 610 19.33 -11.87 -9.83
CA GLU A 610 20.56 -11.11 -9.57
C GLU A 610 20.46 -10.37 -8.23
N TYR A 611 19.32 -9.78 -7.92
CA TYR A 611 19.07 -9.08 -6.66
C TYR A 611 18.72 -10.04 -5.53
N ARG A 612 17.94 -11.10 -5.81
CA ARG A 612 17.55 -12.10 -4.79
C ARG A 612 18.73 -12.86 -4.21
N TYR A 613 19.76 -13.07 -5.01
CA TYR A 613 20.98 -13.80 -4.58
C TYR A 613 22.19 -12.88 -4.48
N ARG A 614 22.01 -11.58 -4.38
CA ARG A 614 23.08 -10.61 -4.22
C ARG A 614 23.83 -10.84 -2.93
N LYS A 615 25.17 -10.88 -3.01
CA LYS A 615 26.03 -10.98 -1.84
C LYS A 615 25.94 -9.69 -1.01
N GLY A 616 25.81 -9.83 0.31
CA GLY A 616 25.78 -8.73 1.28
C GLY A 616 24.39 -8.17 1.57
N SER A 617 23.58 -7.95 0.55
CA SER A 617 22.18 -7.48 0.71
C SER A 617 21.26 -8.12 -0.33
N PRO A 618 20.84 -9.38 -0.13
CA PRO A 618 19.89 -10.04 -1.00
C PRO A 618 18.51 -9.36 -0.89
N TYR A 619 17.74 -9.38 -1.97
CA TYR A 619 16.34 -8.99 -1.94
C TYR A 619 15.53 -10.17 -1.41
N ASP A 620 15.23 -10.14 -0.13
CA ASP A 620 14.46 -11.14 0.60
C ASP A 620 13.11 -10.57 1.06
N ALA A 621 12.28 -11.42 1.67
CA ALA A 621 10.96 -11.02 2.14
C ALA A 621 11.03 -9.93 3.23
N ASP A 622 12.09 -9.92 4.05
CA ASP A 622 12.28 -8.93 5.11
C ASP A 622 12.64 -7.55 4.52
N LEU A 623 13.48 -7.50 3.46
CA LEU A 623 13.74 -6.25 2.74
C LEU A 623 12.49 -5.77 2.01
N GLU A 624 11.74 -6.68 1.39
CA GLU A 624 10.48 -6.35 0.72
C GLU A 624 9.50 -5.70 1.70
N ALA A 625 9.24 -6.34 2.83
CA ALA A 625 8.34 -5.83 3.86
C ALA A 625 8.82 -4.49 4.47
N ALA A 626 10.12 -4.38 4.75
CA ALA A 626 10.69 -3.16 5.29
C ALA A 626 10.63 -2.00 4.28
N SER A 627 10.93 -2.26 3.01
CA SER A 627 10.87 -1.26 1.93
C SER A 627 9.46 -0.76 1.67
N GLN A 628 8.44 -1.61 1.82
CA GLN A 628 7.04 -1.20 1.72
C GLN A 628 6.62 -0.28 2.88
N LYS A 629 7.10 -0.55 4.08
CA LYS A 629 6.76 0.21 5.30
C LYS A 629 7.52 1.53 5.41
N GLU A 630 8.71 1.65 4.85
CA GLU A 630 9.59 2.83 4.99
C GLU A 630 8.91 4.16 4.66
N PRO A 631 8.27 4.35 3.49
CA PRO A 631 7.63 5.63 3.16
C PRO A 631 6.46 5.98 4.09
N LEU A 632 5.74 4.96 4.58
CA LEU A 632 4.64 5.14 5.52
C LEU A 632 5.15 5.54 6.91
N ALA A 633 6.20 4.88 7.39
CA ALA A 633 6.84 5.19 8.67
C ALA A 633 7.46 6.60 8.64
N PHE A 634 8.07 7.00 7.52
CA PHE A 634 8.59 8.33 7.32
C PHE A 634 7.47 9.39 7.33
N PHE A 635 6.39 9.15 6.58
CA PHE A 635 5.23 10.05 6.59
C PHE A 635 4.63 10.17 7.99
N ARG A 636 4.50 9.05 8.70
CA ARG A 636 4.01 9.03 10.09
C ARG A 636 4.90 9.86 11.00
N HIS A 637 6.21 9.74 10.91
CA HIS A 637 7.15 10.54 11.69
C HIS A 637 7.02 12.04 11.39
N VAL A 638 6.93 12.42 10.11
CA VAL A 638 6.73 13.82 9.71
C VAL A 638 5.43 14.38 10.28
N LEU A 639 4.36 13.58 10.30
CA LEU A 639 3.06 13.97 10.84
C LEU A 639 3.10 14.09 12.38
N ASP A 640 3.67 13.13 13.08
CA ASP A 640 3.74 13.09 14.55
C ASP A 640 4.57 14.23 15.12
N GLU A 641 5.75 14.46 14.55
CA GLU A 641 6.67 15.50 14.97
C GLU A 641 6.32 16.89 14.36
N ASN A 642 5.24 16.95 13.60
CA ASN A 642 4.83 18.16 12.86
C ASN A 642 6.00 18.77 12.08
N ARG A 643 6.73 17.95 11.33
CA ARG A 643 7.90 18.36 10.55
C ARG A 643 7.49 19.14 9.31
N PRO A 644 8.42 19.88 8.70
CA PRO A 644 8.18 20.51 7.41
C PRO A 644 7.93 19.44 6.32
N ILE A 645 6.97 19.67 5.44
CA ILE A 645 6.76 18.79 4.27
C ILE A 645 7.96 18.76 3.33
N THR A 646 8.84 19.75 3.38
CA THR A 646 10.11 19.76 2.64
C THR A 646 11.02 18.59 3.00
N ASP A 647 10.84 17.97 4.18
CA ASP A 647 11.55 16.75 4.57
C ASP A 647 11.27 15.59 3.61
N PHE A 648 10.15 15.60 2.86
CA PHE A 648 9.89 14.63 1.79
C PHE A 648 10.81 14.80 0.57
N LEU A 649 11.28 16.02 0.29
CA LEU A 649 12.25 16.27 -0.78
C LEU A 649 13.66 15.91 -0.33
N ASP A 650 14.04 16.36 0.87
CA ASP A 650 15.30 16.06 1.51
C ASP A 650 15.21 16.23 3.02
N SER A 651 15.91 15.36 3.78
CA SER A 651 15.96 15.38 5.23
C SER A 651 17.35 14.98 5.72
N ASP A 652 17.69 15.42 6.93
CA ASP A 652 18.93 15.07 7.64
C ASP A 652 18.83 13.76 8.42
N TYR A 653 17.73 13.01 8.22
CA TYR A 653 17.45 11.75 8.89
C TYR A 653 16.72 10.78 7.97
N LEU A 654 16.72 9.51 8.37
CA LEU A 654 15.90 8.43 7.83
C LEU A 654 14.97 7.89 8.91
N VAL A 655 13.93 7.18 8.52
CA VAL A 655 13.08 6.41 9.43
C VAL A 655 13.11 4.96 8.99
N ILE A 656 14.02 4.20 9.56
CA ILE A 656 14.39 2.85 9.09
C ILE A 656 14.54 1.86 10.26
N ASN A 657 14.47 0.59 9.93
CA ASN A 657 14.81 -0.53 10.81
C ASN A 657 16.19 -1.11 10.45
N ASN A 658 16.63 -2.14 11.17
CA ASN A 658 17.88 -2.84 10.91
C ASN A 658 17.99 -3.34 9.46
N ARG A 659 16.92 -3.94 8.90
CA ARG A 659 16.99 -4.54 7.56
C ARG A 659 17.27 -3.50 6.46
N LEU A 660 16.64 -2.32 6.53
CA LEU A 660 16.93 -1.21 5.63
C LEU A 660 18.30 -0.58 5.91
N ALA A 661 18.67 -0.44 7.17
CA ALA A 661 19.98 0.10 7.53
C ALA A 661 21.12 -0.71 6.90
N ARG A 662 21.03 -2.03 6.91
CA ARG A 662 21.98 -2.90 6.21
C ARG A 662 21.94 -2.70 4.70
N HIS A 663 20.75 -2.56 4.12
CA HIS A 663 20.61 -2.33 2.70
C HIS A 663 21.21 -1.00 2.27
N TYR A 664 21.19 -0.02 3.17
CA TYR A 664 21.70 1.33 2.97
C TYR A 664 23.16 1.50 3.45
N GLU A 665 23.77 0.42 3.99
CA GLU A 665 25.12 0.42 4.54
C GLU A 665 25.28 1.41 5.71
N ILE A 666 24.21 1.55 6.53
CA ILE A 666 24.20 2.39 7.73
C ILE A 666 24.47 1.51 8.95
N PRO A 667 25.53 1.79 9.71
CA PRO A 667 25.90 0.99 10.87
C PRO A 667 25.01 1.24 12.09
N ASP A 668 25.08 0.34 13.06
CA ASP A 668 24.58 0.49 14.43
C ASP A 668 23.05 0.64 14.60
N VAL A 669 22.25 0.34 13.59
CA VAL A 669 20.79 0.26 13.69
C VAL A 669 20.37 -1.17 13.99
N LYS A 670 19.70 -1.40 15.13
CA LYS A 670 19.28 -2.73 15.60
C LYS A 670 17.76 -2.83 15.71
N GLY A 671 17.25 -4.07 15.55
CA GLY A 671 15.84 -4.41 15.74
C GLY A 671 14.95 -4.04 14.55
N ASP A 672 13.71 -4.54 14.59
CA ASP A 672 12.77 -4.48 13.48
C ASP A 672 11.90 -3.21 13.49
N GLU A 673 11.96 -2.47 14.60
CA GLU A 673 11.19 -1.23 14.77
C GLU A 673 11.75 -0.09 13.93
N PHE A 674 10.86 0.59 13.23
CA PHE A 674 11.21 1.80 12.49
C PHE A 674 11.50 2.95 13.46
N ARG A 675 12.64 3.58 13.28
CA ARG A 675 13.08 4.70 14.13
C ARG A 675 13.82 5.74 13.33
N LYS A 676 13.82 6.96 13.85
CA LYS A 676 14.64 8.04 13.30
C LYS A 676 16.13 7.73 13.48
N VAL A 677 16.87 7.80 12.38
CA VAL A 677 18.32 7.58 12.31
C VAL A 677 18.95 8.76 11.61
N ALA A 678 19.98 9.37 12.20
CA ALA A 678 20.74 10.42 11.55
C ALA A 678 21.50 9.83 10.33
N ILE A 679 21.59 10.60 9.26
CA ILE A 679 22.32 10.18 8.07
C ILE A 679 23.82 10.34 8.32
N PRO A 680 24.63 9.26 8.21
CA PRO A 680 26.08 9.36 8.34
C PRO A 680 26.68 10.25 7.25
N GLU A 681 27.84 10.83 7.55
CA GLU A 681 28.59 11.64 6.58
C GLU A 681 28.93 10.82 5.30
N GLY A 682 28.72 11.38 4.15
CA GLY A 682 28.96 10.73 2.86
C GLY A 682 27.85 9.81 2.36
N VAL A 683 26.76 9.66 3.11
CA VAL A 683 25.57 8.92 2.69
C VAL A 683 24.57 9.86 2.03
N GLU A 684 24.41 9.77 0.71
CA GLU A 684 23.49 10.62 -0.08
C GLU A 684 22.07 10.07 -0.06
N ARG A 685 21.45 10.10 1.14
CA ARG A 685 20.05 9.70 1.32
C ARG A 685 19.28 10.83 2.02
N GLY A 686 18.05 10.64 2.34
CA GLY A 686 17.14 11.64 2.92
C GLY A 686 15.95 11.91 2.02
N GLY A 687 14.82 12.19 2.61
CA GLY A 687 13.55 12.33 1.92
C GLY A 687 13.10 11.02 1.26
N VAL A 688 12.08 11.12 0.39
CA VAL A 688 11.48 9.93 -0.25
C VAL A 688 12.27 9.44 -1.47
N LEU A 689 13.07 10.29 -2.09
CA LEU A 689 13.74 10.01 -3.37
C LEU A 689 14.79 8.90 -3.30
N GLY A 690 15.34 8.64 -2.09
CA GLY A 690 16.31 7.58 -1.84
C GLY A 690 15.75 6.29 -1.28
N MET A 691 14.45 6.17 -1.09
CA MET A 691 13.81 5.01 -0.45
C MET A 691 13.77 3.79 -1.36
N ALA A 692 14.21 2.65 -0.83
CA ALA A 692 14.29 1.40 -1.59
C ALA A 692 12.93 0.99 -2.18
N GLY A 693 11.86 1.13 -1.42
CA GLY A 693 10.51 0.79 -1.88
C GLY A 693 10.08 1.57 -3.12
N LEU A 694 10.27 2.88 -3.12
CA LEU A 694 9.91 3.73 -4.26
C LEU A 694 10.80 3.43 -5.47
N LEU A 695 12.09 3.27 -5.27
CA LEU A 695 13.03 2.98 -6.36
C LEU A 695 12.78 1.61 -6.99
N THR A 696 12.36 0.61 -6.21
CA THR A 696 11.96 -0.71 -6.69
C THR A 696 10.67 -0.64 -7.50
N LEU A 697 9.68 0.09 -7.02
CA LEU A 697 8.42 0.30 -7.73
C LEU A 697 8.62 1.00 -9.08
N LEU A 698 9.62 1.89 -9.16
CA LEU A 698 9.98 2.65 -10.35
C LEU A 698 11.05 1.97 -11.21
N ALA A 699 11.15 0.64 -11.11
CA ALA A 699 12.01 -0.24 -11.90
C ALA A 699 11.16 -1.31 -12.60
N ASP A 700 11.78 -2.19 -13.39
CA ASP A 700 11.12 -3.36 -14.02
C ASP A 700 11.51 -4.69 -13.36
N GLY A 701 12.20 -4.63 -12.22
CA GLY A 701 12.73 -5.79 -11.49
C GLY A 701 14.13 -6.22 -11.91
N ASN A 702 14.60 -5.79 -13.08
CA ASN A 702 15.95 -6.08 -13.57
C ASN A 702 16.78 -4.82 -13.72
N ARG A 703 16.19 -3.75 -14.19
CA ARG A 703 16.85 -2.48 -14.50
C ARG A 703 16.06 -1.29 -13.95
N THR A 704 16.75 -0.17 -13.79
CA THR A 704 16.16 1.13 -13.50
C THR A 704 15.43 1.69 -14.72
N LEU A 705 14.35 2.43 -14.48
CA LEU A 705 13.57 3.11 -15.51
C LEU A 705 13.63 4.64 -15.28
N PRO A 706 14.67 5.33 -15.74
CA PRO A 706 14.90 6.75 -15.43
C PRO A 706 13.77 7.67 -15.89
N VAL A 707 13.12 7.37 -17.01
CA VAL A 707 11.96 8.13 -17.49
C VAL A 707 10.77 7.99 -16.53
N ARG A 708 10.52 6.76 -16.04
CA ARG A 708 9.46 6.50 -15.06
C ARG A 708 9.74 7.20 -13.73
N ARG A 709 11.01 7.20 -13.26
CA ARG A 709 11.44 7.94 -12.07
C ARG A 709 11.21 9.45 -12.23
N ALA A 710 11.55 10.02 -13.38
CA ALA A 710 11.33 11.44 -13.66
C ALA A 710 9.83 11.79 -13.73
N ALA A 711 9.03 10.99 -14.41
CA ALA A 711 7.58 11.19 -14.50
C ALA A 711 6.94 11.16 -13.11
N TRP A 712 7.35 10.20 -12.26
CA TRP A 712 6.86 10.09 -10.89
C TRP A 712 7.18 11.35 -10.05
N VAL A 713 8.41 11.85 -10.11
CA VAL A 713 8.80 13.09 -9.39
C VAL A 713 7.93 14.26 -9.82
N ARG A 714 7.74 14.46 -11.13
CA ARG A 714 6.92 15.55 -11.64
C ARG A 714 5.46 15.41 -11.28
N GLU A 715 4.91 14.22 -11.44
CA GLU A 715 3.49 13.96 -11.17
C GLU A 715 3.18 13.98 -9.68
N ARG A 716 3.93 13.23 -8.87
CA ARG A 716 3.60 13.02 -7.44
C ARG A 716 4.09 14.14 -6.53
N LEU A 717 5.26 14.72 -6.83
CA LEU A 717 5.83 15.76 -5.97
C LEU A 717 5.53 17.17 -6.49
N LEU A 718 5.48 17.38 -7.81
CA LEU A 718 5.35 18.72 -8.37
C LEU A 718 3.98 19.01 -9.00
N HIS A 719 3.11 18.01 -9.06
CA HIS A 719 1.80 18.10 -9.73
C HIS A 719 1.89 18.68 -11.17
N ASP A 720 2.95 18.28 -11.88
CA ASP A 720 3.25 18.66 -13.27
C ASP A 720 3.36 17.38 -14.12
N PRO A 721 2.22 16.65 -14.34
CA PRO A 721 2.24 15.39 -15.07
C PRO A 721 2.70 15.59 -16.51
N SER A 722 3.46 14.63 -17.02
CA SER A 722 3.81 14.60 -18.44
C SER A 722 2.63 14.11 -19.26
N PRO A 723 2.45 14.62 -20.48
CA PRO A 723 1.48 14.01 -21.40
C PRO A 723 1.74 12.52 -21.58
N PRO A 724 0.69 11.71 -21.78
CA PRO A 724 0.88 10.29 -22.05
C PRO A 724 1.73 10.11 -23.33
N PRO A 725 2.58 9.08 -23.39
CA PRO A 725 3.38 8.82 -24.59
C PRO A 725 2.45 8.56 -25.79
N PRO A 726 2.82 9.02 -26.97
CA PRO A 726 2.04 8.77 -28.18
C PRO A 726 1.95 7.26 -28.46
N PRO A 727 0.86 6.78 -29.07
CA PRO A 727 0.73 5.39 -29.46
C PRO A 727 1.93 4.94 -30.30
N GLY A 728 2.56 3.83 -29.91
CA GLY A 728 3.76 3.31 -30.61
C GLY A 728 5.07 3.96 -30.18
N ALA A 729 5.09 4.85 -29.20
CA ALA A 729 6.34 5.27 -28.56
C ALA A 729 7.02 4.03 -27.94
N GLY A 730 8.11 3.58 -28.56
CA GLY A 730 8.85 2.42 -28.07
C GLY A 730 9.50 2.70 -26.73
N GLU A 731 9.64 1.67 -25.90
CA GLU A 731 10.51 1.72 -24.72
C GLU A 731 11.97 1.94 -25.14
N ILE A 732 12.75 2.55 -24.23
CA ILE A 732 14.20 2.64 -24.42
C ILE A 732 14.76 1.23 -24.47
N GLN A 733 15.24 0.82 -25.63
CA GLN A 733 15.73 -0.54 -25.84
C GLN A 733 16.92 -0.82 -24.91
N PRO A 734 17.01 -2.02 -24.32
CA PRO A 734 18.21 -2.46 -23.62
C PRO A 734 19.38 -2.56 -24.60
N ASN A 735 20.61 -2.57 -24.07
CA ASN A 735 21.77 -2.84 -24.89
C ASN A 735 21.64 -4.22 -25.57
N THR A 736 21.90 -4.27 -26.88
CA THR A 736 22.02 -5.53 -27.62
C THR A 736 23.39 -6.18 -27.36
N ALA A 737 23.55 -7.45 -27.73
CA ALA A 737 24.81 -8.18 -27.55
C ALA A 737 25.97 -7.42 -28.26
N GLY A 738 26.95 -7.00 -27.47
CA GLY A 738 28.13 -6.23 -27.93
C GLY A 738 28.04 -4.72 -27.78
N GLU A 739 26.88 -4.15 -27.45
CA GLU A 739 26.75 -2.75 -27.12
C GLU A 739 27.07 -2.48 -25.63
N GLN A 740 27.74 -1.39 -25.34
CA GLN A 740 28.08 -0.92 -23.99
C GLN A 740 27.68 0.55 -23.80
N LEU A 741 26.47 0.89 -24.24
CA LEU A 741 25.96 2.26 -24.10
C LEU A 741 25.47 2.52 -22.67
N THR A 742 25.86 3.63 -22.12
CA THR A 742 25.31 4.10 -20.84
C THR A 742 23.84 4.46 -20.97
N VAL A 743 23.09 4.50 -19.86
CA VAL A 743 21.69 4.97 -19.84
C VAL A 743 21.58 6.36 -20.48
N ARG A 744 22.50 7.28 -20.19
CA ARG A 744 22.53 8.60 -20.80
C ARG A 744 22.65 8.52 -22.32
N GLN A 745 23.60 7.75 -22.85
CA GLN A 745 23.80 7.60 -24.29
C GLN A 745 22.58 7.00 -24.99
N ARG A 746 21.94 5.98 -24.40
CA ARG A 746 20.69 5.40 -24.93
C ARG A 746 19.55 6.42 -24.96
N LEU A 747 19.41 7.23 -23.94
CA LEU A 747 18.43 8.31 -23.85
C LEU A 747 18.69 9.40 -24.90
N GLU A 748 19.96 9.76 -25.13
CA GLU A 748 20.35 10.73 -26.16
C GLU A 748 20.06 10.19 -27.57
N MET A 749 20.28 8.90 -27.81
CA MET A 749 19.91 8.28 -29.09
C MET A 749 18.38 8.31 -29.30
N HIS A 750 17.60 7.97 -28.28
CA HIS A 750 16.14 8.00 -28.34
C HIS A 750 15.58 9.42 -28.63
N ARG A 751 16.24 10.46 -28.14
CA ARG A 751 15.87 11.86 -28.37
C ARG A 751 16.15 12.39 -29.78
N LYS A 752 16.91 11.70 -30.61
CA LYS A 752 17.14 12.12 -32.00
C LYS A 752 15.87 12.09 -32.83
N GLU A 753 14.86 11.31 -32.38
CA GLU A 753 13.54 11.30 -33.02
C GLU A 753 12.72 12.55 -32.59
N PRO A 754 12.30 13.43 -33.52
CA PRO A 754 11.61 14.69 -33.17
C PRO A 754 10.33 14.50 -32.33
N THR A 755 9.60 13.43 -32.57
CA THR A 755 8.38 13.07 -31.80
C THR A 755 8.69 12.77 -30.34
N CYS A 756 9.85 12.20 -30.05
CA CYS A 756 10.29 11.87 -28.69
C CYS A 756 10.87 13.08 -27.97
N ALA A 757 11.57 13.96 -28.71
CA ALA A 757 12.27 15.11 -28.16
C ALA A 757 11.36 16.09 -27.39
N SER A 758 10.14 16.33 -27.87
CA SER A 758 9.21 17.29 -27.27
C SER A 758 8.73 16.86 -25.85
N CYS A 759 8.43 15.56 -25.66
CA CYS A 759 8.04 15.02 -24.37
C CYS A 759 9.24 14.91 -23.41
N HIS A 760 10.41 14.50 -23.96
CA HIS A 760 11.60 14.32 -23.14
C HIS A 760 12.20 15.62 -22.63
N ALA A 761 12.03 16.75 -23.32
CA ALA A 761 12.54 18.06 -22.89
C ALA A 761 12.09 18.43 -21.45
N GLY A 762 10.86 18.07 -21.07
CA GLY A 762 10.35 18.30 -19.73
C GLY A 762 10.81 17.29 -18.67
N LEU A 763 11.21 16.07 -19.09
CA LEU A 763 11.58 14.96 -18.19
C LEU A 763 13.10 14.92 -17.94
N ASP A 764 13.89 15.45 -18.86
CA ASP A 764 15.35 15.28 -18.90
C ASP A 764 16.05 15.72 -17.63
N GLY A 765 15.56 16.77 -16.98
CA GLY A 765 16.14 17.29 -15.75
C GLY A 765 15.91 16.44 -14.50
N TYR A 766 14.97 15.50 -14.53
CA TYR A 766 14.58 14.76 -13.33
C TYR A 766 15.04 13.29 -13.34
N ARG A 767 15.57 12.77 -14.46
CA ARG A 767 15.70 11.33 -14.69
C ARG A 767 17.00 10.69 -14.25
N LEU A 768 18.14 11.39 -14.33
CA LEU A 768 19.45 10.77 -14.16
C LEU A 768 20.00 10.87 -12.75
N ALA A 769 19.57 11.85 -11.95
CA ALA A 769 20.02 12.00 -10.57
C ALA A 769 19.79 10.74 -9.70
N LEU A 770 18.67 10.03 -9.93
CA LEU A 770 18.29 8.83 -9.19
C LEU A 770 18.97 7.55 -9.68
N GLU A 771 19.78 7.61 -10.76
CA GLU A 771 20.50 6.45 -11.29
C GLU A 771 21.69 6.03 -10.42
N THR A 772 22.09 6.85 -9.46
CA THR A 772 23.01 6.48 -8.38
C THR A 772 22.49 5.37 -7.47
N ASN A 773 21.20 4.98 -7.64
CA ASN A 773 20.57 3.86 -6.98
C ASN A 773 20.09 2.83 -8.03
N ASP A 774 20.28 1.55 -7.74
CA ASP A 774 19.86 0.46 -8.62
C ASP A 774 18.35 0.16 -8.55
N ALA A 775 17.93 -0.95 -9.14
CA ALA A 775 16.52 -1.33 -9.22
C ALA A 775 15.90 -1.76 -7.87
N ILE A 776 16.69 -2.00 -6.84
CA ILE A 776 16.20 -2.27 -5.47
C ILE A 776 16.61 -1.18 -4.48
N GLY A 777 17.04 -0.02 -4.99
CA GLY A 777 17.41 1.12 -4.17
C GLY A 777 18.77 1.05 -3.48
N ALA A 778 19.61 0.05 -3.78
CA ALA A 778 20.99 0.04 -3.28
C ALA A 778 21.87 1.04 -4.04
N ARG A 779 22.82 1.68 -3.33
CA ARG A 779 23.75 2.64 -3.95
C ARG A 779 24.63 1.94 -4.97
N ARG A 780 24.89 2.60 -6.07
CA ARG A 780 25.85 2.19 -7.10
C ARG A 780 26.61 3.39 -7.65
N THR A 781 27.86 3.18 -8.01
CA THR A 781 28.75 4.19 -8.65
C THR A 781 29.03 3.87 -10.12
N LEU A 782 28.82 2.61 -10.49
CA LEU A 782 29.04 2.11 -11.84
C LEU A 782 27.75 1.62 -12.46
N GLN A 783 27.63 1.77 -13.77
CA GLN A 783 26.52 1.20 -14.50
C GLN A 783 26.69 -0.31 -14.61
N ASN A 784 25.97 -1.02 -13.76
CA ASN A 784 25.84 -2.48 -13.77
C ASN A 784 24.35 -2.81 -13.87
N GLY A 785 24.01 -3.92 -14.48
CA GLY A 785 22.64 -4.40 -14.68
C GLY A 785 22.41 -4.86 -16.09
N GLU A 786 21.26 -5.49 -16.35
CA GLU A 786 20.90 -6.07 -17.67
C GLU A 786 21.85 -7.20 -18.13
N GLY A 787 22.54 -7.88 -17.18
CA GLY A 787 23.55 -8.90 -17.49
C GLY A 787 24.87 -8.36 -18.06
N LEU A 788 25.01 -7.05 -18.15
CA LEU A 788 26.20 -6.37 -18.67
C LEU A 788 26.84 -5.51 -17.57
N ARG A 789 28.16 -5.66 -17.40
CA ARG A 789 28.97 -4.77 -16.58
C ARG A 789 29.63 -3.75 -17.50
N ILE A 790 29.09 -2.54 -17.51
CA ILE A 790 29.61 -1.48 -18.40
C ILE A 790 30.85 -0.81 -17.81
N ASN A 791 31.14 -0.97 -16.52
CA ASN A 791 32.26 -0.40 -15.79
C ASN A 791 32.50 1.12 -16.03
N GLN A 792 31.46 1.84 -16.42
CA GLN A 792 31.49 3.28 -16.57
C GLN A 792 30.84 3.96 -15.37
N PRO A 793 31.41 5.07 -14.90
CA PRO A 793 30.79 5.86 -13.84
C PRO A 793 29.39 6.33 -14.23
N ILE A 794 28.49 6.40 -13.24
CA ILE A 794 27.19 7.01 -13.43
C ILE A 794 27.35 8.52 -13.44
N ASP A 795 26.81 9.16 -14.46
CA ASP A 795 26.69 10.61 -14.55
C ASP A 795 25.27 11.03 -14.17
N PRO A 796 25.06 11.52 -12.92
CA PRO A 796 23.75 11.95 -12.44
C PRO A 796 23.37 13.36 -12.87
N SER A 797 24.25 14.09 -13.54
CA SER A 797 24.07 15.50 -13.84
C SER A 797 22.84 15.80 -14.68
N GLY A 798 22.26 16.96 -14.46
CA GLY A 798 21.07 17.40 -15.17
C GLY A 798 20.79 18.90 -14.97
N ARG A 799 19.62 19.32 -15.51
CA ARG A 799 19.13 20.69 -15.36
C ARG A 799 17.61 20.67 -15.25
N LEU A 800 17.06 21.20 -14.16
CA LEU A 800 15.61 21.30 -13.96
C LEU A 800 14.96 22.28 -14.95
N LYS A 801 13.63 22.19 -15.09
CA LYS A 801 12.82 23.10 -15.91
C LYS A 801 13.00 24.57 -15.49
N SER A 802 13.24 24.82 -14.21
CA SER A 802 13.58 26.15 -13.67
C SER A 802 14.92 26.73 -14.13
N GLY A 803 15.72 25.93 -14.84
CA GLY A 803 17.07 26.33 -15.27
C GLY A 803 18.18 26.01 -14.29
N ARG A 804 17.90 25.47 -13.09
CA ARG A 804 18.92 25.05 -12.11
C ARG A 804 19.64 23.80 -12.57
N SER A 805 20.96 23.86 -12.64
CA SER A 805 21.83 22.72 -12.95
C SER A 805 22.29 22.03 -11.67
N PHE A 806 22.60 20.74 -11.77
CA PHE A 806 23.16 19.92 -10.70
C PHE A 806 24.09 18.85 -11.30
N ALA A 807 25.07 18.41 -10.52
CA ALA A 807 26.02 17.37 -10.90
C ALA A 807 25.96 16.13 -10.00
N THR A 808 25.31 16.22 -8.85
CA THR A 808 25.18 15.13 -7.86
C THR A 808 23.73 14.95 -7.43
N LEU A 809 23.44 13.85 -6.75
CA LEU A 809 22.13 13.63 -6.14
C LEU A 809 21.83 14.67 -5.04
N ALA A 810 22.84 15.06 -4.26
CA ALA A 810 22.68 16.10 -3.24
C ALA A 810 22.29 17.44 -3.86
N GLU A 811 23.02 17.90 -4.90
CA GLU A 811 22.69 19.13 -5.63
C GLU A 811 21.32 19.05 -6.32
N TYR A 812 20.89 17.86 -6.79
CA TYR A 812 19.55 17.68 -7.32
C TYR A 812 18.47 17.93 -6.28
N LYS A 813 18.65 17.40 -5.07
CA LYS A 813 17.73 17.64 -3.95
C LYS A 813 17.72 19.10 -3.52
N GLU A 814 18.88 19.76 -3.48
CA GLU A 814 18.96 21.20 -3.24
C GLU A 814 18.20 22.00 -4.31
N ALA A 815 18.33 21.61 -5.58
CA ALA A 815 17.60 22.24 -6.67
C ALA A 815 16.08 22.07 -6.52
N LEU A 816 15.61 20.88 -6.08
CA LEU A 816 14.19 20.65 -5.75
C LEU A 816 13.74 21.45 -4.52
N LEU A 817 14.56 21.55 -3.48
CA LEU A 817 14.26 22.37 -2.29
C LEU A 817 14.15 23.86 -2.64
N ALA A 818 14.88 24.33 -3.65
CA ALA A 818 14.71 25.68 -4.16
C ALA A 818 13.36 25.89 -4.85
N GLU A 819 12.69 24.81 -5.30
CA GLU A 819 11.33 24.79 -5.86
C GLU A 819 10.28 24.41 -4.81
N ARG A 820 10.58 24.51 -3.52
CA ARG A 820 9.68 24.12 -2.42
C ARG A 820 8.31 24.77 -2.45
N ASP A 821 8.17 25.95 -3.05
CA ASP A 821 6.88 26.61 -3.20
C ASP A 821 5.97 25.87 -4.18
N LEU A 822 6.55 25.37 -5.29
CA LEU A 822 5.83 24.53 -6.24
C LEU A 822 5.43 23.21 -5.58
N PHE A 823 6.37 22.56 -4.89
CA PHE A 823 6.08 21.32 -4.13
C PHE A 823 4.99 21.55 -3.06
N GLY A 824 5.11 22.64 -2.28
CA GLY A 824 4.15 22.94 -1.22
C GLY A 824 2.74 23.16 -1.75
N ARG A 825 2.60 23.85 -2.88
CA ARG A 825 1.30 24.04 -3.56
C ARG A 825 0.75 22.72 -4.10
N ALA A 826 1.61 21.90 -4.70
CA ALA A 826 1.26 20.56 -5.17
C ALA A 826 0.79 19.64 -4.03
N PHE A 827 1.48 19.68 -2.89
CA PHE A 827 1.11 18.89 -1.71
C PHE A 827 -0.24 19.33 -1.13
N VAL A 828 -0.51 20.65 -1.05
CA VAL A 828 -1.81 21.19 -0.64
C VAL A 828 -2.90 20.70 -1.60
N HIS A 829 -2.69 20.80 -2.91
CA HIS A 829 -3.62 20.32 -3.93
C HIS A 829 -3.96 18.84 -3.74
N THR A 830 -2.94 18.00 -3.59
CA THR A 830 -3.09 16.55 -3.45
C THR A 830 -3.84 16.18 -2.16
N MET A 831 -3.50 16.79 -1.03
CA MET A 831 -4.17 16.51 0.24
C MET A 831 -5.60 17.08 0.27
N LEU A 832 -5.86 18.21 -0.39
CA LEU A 832 -7.20 18.77 -0.55
C LEU A 832 -8.10 17.87 -1.41
N THR A 833 -7.57 17.35 -2.53
CA THR A 833 -8.25 16.35 -3.37
C THR A 833 -8.67 15.13 -2.54
N TYR A 834 -7.73 14.59 -1.74
CA TYR A 834 -8.02 13.47 -0.85
C TYR A 834 -9.09 13.83 0.20
N GLY A 835 -8.98 15.00 0.84
CA GLY A 835 -9.89 15.43 1.91
C GLY A 835 -11.31 15.73 1.41
N LEU A 836 -11.44 16.33 0.22
CA LEU A 836 -12.74 16.66 -0.39
C LEU A 836 -13.35 15.49 -1.16
N THR A 837 -12.61 14.42 -1.42
CA THR A 837 -13.06 13.23 -2.16
C THR A 837 -13.63 13.53 -3.56
N ARG A 838 -13.13 14.60 -4.18
CA ARG A 838 -13.45 15.03 -5.54
C ARG A 838 -12.22 15.62 -6.23
N PRO A 839 -12.20 15.66 -7.57
CA PRO A 839 -11.17 16.40 -8.27
C PRO A 839 -11.12 17.86 -7.81
N VAL A 840 -9.90 18.34 -7.63
CA VAL A 840 -9.59 19.74 -7.33
C VAL A 840 -8.89 20.33 -8.54
N GLY A 841 -9.21 21.54 -8.93
CA GLY A 841 -8.66 22.15 -10.12
C GLY A 841 -8.62 23.67 -10.04
N VAL A 842 -8.45 24.32 -11.19
CA VAL A 842 -8.30 25.77 -11.33
C VAL A 842 -9.43 26.56 -10.63
N ILE A 843 -10.62 25.98 -10.56
CA ILE A 843 -11.75 26.60 -9.86
C ILE A 843 -11.55 26.69 -8.34
N ASP A 844 -10.65 25.89 -7.77
CA ASP A 844 -10.36 25.81 -6.34
C ASP A 844 -9.04 26.54 -5.99
N ASP A 845 -8.36 27.18 -6.95
CA ASP A 845 -7.04 27.78 -6.79
C ASP A 845 -6.97 28.79 -5.63
N ASP A 846 -8.01 29.58 -5.44
CA ASP A 846 -8.08 30.54 -4.33
C ASP A 846 -7.98 29.86 -2.95
N ALA A 847 -8.64 28.70 -2.80
CA ALA A 847 -8.55 27.93 -1.57
C ALA A 847 -7.18 27.30 -1.39
N ILE A 848 -6.61 26.76 -2.47
CA ILE A 848 -5.24 26.22 -2.48
C ILE A 848 -4.27 27.32 -2.07
N ASP A 849 -4.34 28.50 -2.68
CA ASP A 849 -3.46 29.62 -2.41
C ASP A 849 -3.59 30.15 -0.97
N ALA A 850 -4.82 30.17 -0.43
CA ALA A 850 -5.06 30.56 0.96
C ALA A 850 -4.43 29.56 1.95
N ILE A 851 -4.57 28.25 1.70
CA ILE A 851 -3.95 27.19 2.51
C ILE A 851 -2.43 27.24 2.36
N PHE A 852 -1.93 27.37 1.14
CA PHE A 852 -0.50 27.46 0.85
C PHE A 852 0.16 28.67 1.51
N LYS A 853 -0.50 29.81 1.51
CA LYS A 853 -0.03 31.01 2.23
C LYS A 853 0.14 30.77 3.73
N LYS A 854 -0.81 30.09 4.36
CA LYS A 854 -0.69 29.69 5.78
C LYS A 854 0.45 28.70 6.00
N LEU A 855 0.59 27.72 5.11
CA LEU A 855 1.68 26.73 5.14
C LEU A 855 3.06 27.42 5.10
N LYS A 856 3.24 28.39 4.20
CA LYS A 856 4.49 29.17 4.15
C LYS A 856 4.77 29.95 5.43
N GLN A 857 3.73 30.58 6.01
CA GLN A 857 3.85 31.32 7.27
C GLN A 857 4.27 30.42 8.42
N ASP A 858 3.82 29.16 8.43
CA ASP A 858 4.17 28.14 9.43
C ASP A 858 5.35 27.26 8.99
N LYS A 859 6.27 27.77 8.18
CA LYS A 859 7.51 27.10 7.80
C LYS A 859 7.31 25.71 7.19
N PHE A 860 6.27 25.55 6.36
CA PHE A 860 5.89 24.31 5.68
C PHE A 860 5.52 23.14 6.60
N ARG A 861 5.10 23.36 7.83
CA ARG A 861 4.72 22.29 8.76
C ARG A 861 3.48 21.54 8.27
N ILE A 862 3.54 20.20 8.31
CA ILE A 862 2.51 19.34 7.71
C ILE A 862 1.12 19.54 8.32
N ARG A 863 1.01 19.74 9.66
CA ARG A 863 -0.29 19.94 10.32
C ARG A 863 -0.97 21.23 9.89
N SER A 864 -0.23 22.23 9.42
CA SER A 864 -0.82 23.44 8.84
C SER A 864 -1.63 23.18 7.58
N VAL A 865 -1.25 22.16 6.79
CA VAL A 865 -2.05 21.73 5.64
C VAL A 865 -3.36 21.10 6.11
N VAL A 866 -3.29 20.19 7.09
CA VAL A 866 -4.48 19.53 7.66
C VAL A 866 -5.45 20.57 8.20
N HIS A 867 -4.97 21.48 9.06
CA HIS A 867 -5.81 22.56 9.61
C HIS A 867 -6.32 23.51 8.53
N GLY A 868 -5.47 23.84 7.56
CA GLY A 868 -5.85 24.71 6.44
C GLY A 868 -7.01 24.13 5.63
N ILE A 869 -7.00 22.81 5.39
CA ILE A 869 -8.08 22.10 4.69
C ILE A 869 -9.34 22.12 5.54
N VAL A 870 -9.25 21.68 6.81
CA VAL A 870 -10.41 21.58 7.71
C VAL A 870 -11.07 22.94 7.98
N ASP A 871 -10.31 24.03 7.96
CA ASP A 871 -10.81 25.39 8.14
C ASP A 871 -11.20 26.08 6.80
N SER A 872 -11.02 25.41 5.65
CA SER A 872 -11.35 26.00 4.34
C SER A 872 -12.86 26.02 4.11
N PRO A 873 -13.38 27.04 3.42
CA PRO A 873 -14.79 27.06 3.00
C PRO A 873 -15.19 25.80 2.22
N LEU A 874 -14.30 25.24 1.39
CA LEU A 874 -14.56 24.01 0.61
C LEU A 874 -14.83 22.79 1.50
N PHE A 875 -14.24 22.75 2.69
CA PHE A 875 -14.45 21.64 3.63
C PHE A 875 -15.67 21.87 4.54
N LEU A 876 -16.03 23.12 4.77
CA LEU A 876 -17.08 23.53 5.73
C LEU A 876 -18.46 23.74 5.09
N THR A 877 -18.53 23.80 3.78
CA THR A 877 -19.79 24.05 3.06
C THR A 877 -20.08 22.99 2.02
N LYS A 878 -21.35 22.95 1.59
CA LYS A 878 -21.84 22.14 0.49
C LYS A 878 -22.79 22.94 -0.37
#